data_b419027cde1b62be995309ceb545339a
#
_entry.id   b419027cde1b62be995309ceb545339a
#
_cell.length_a   1.000
_cell.length_b   1.000
_cell.length_c   1.000
_cell.angle_alpha   90.00
_cell.angle_beta   90.00
_cell.angle_gamma   90.00
#
_symmetry.space_group_name_H-M   'P 1'
#
loop_
_entity.id
_entity.type
_entity.pdbx_description
1 polymer ?
#
loop_
_entity_poly.entity_id
_entity_poly.type
_entity_poly.pdbx_seq_one_letter_code
_entity_poly.pdbx_strand_id
1 'polypeptide(L)'
;MFLWVKTRVIAAPGFDPEKLGDAVCFVMERPGLTDEAVLDQHCLEADRPPPSAGLHVPGLAESSAVVFLRRGGRRLFRRSAASDLPRLERIVRAVGNGQPADVTLVPVAIYWGRAPDKEGSTLKLLLSENWEIAGRVKRFFQVILNGRSVLVQLSAPVSVRERLSEGLDPHLTARKLARVVRVHFRRQREVTIGPDLSHRRTMVDQILRSPSVDAAIRREVEVNKLKPEQARERARGYAYEIAADFSPAVIRISERVLSRLWDRLYDGIEIGHLDRLKAVAEGNEIVYVPCHRSHIDYLLLSYVVYRNGLACPHIAAGLNLNLPLLGPILRRGGAFFQRRSFRDNPLYAAVFNKYLSLNLAKGVPIEYFIEGGRSRTGRLRPARPGMLSMTVRSFVRRPVRPLVFVPVYFGYERLIEGESYLSELSGQAKERESLLGLVRGLKFLRSRFGKVYVNFGEPIELAGLLDEARPDWRAEAAASDERPAWVQGVVRDLGSRILTGINSVAAVNPVALLATVLLSTPKRSILETDLLHMIELHLALIEGAPYGPGVTCSELTARQIIDYGEQFGLLQRRTHKLGDIIWLQERSAILVSYFRNNVAHIMALPSLLACAFFDRPELPVADLKGTVSRVYPYLRSELFI
;
A
#
# COMPACT_ATOMS: atom_id res chain seq x y z
N MET A 1 -12.21 24.49 18.76
CA MET A 1 -12.22 23.17 18.10
C MET A 1 -11.22 23.15 16.95
N PHE A 2 -11.28 24.07 16.01
CA PHE A 2 -10.47 24.07 14.77
C PHE A 2 -8.96 24.25 15.00
N LEU A 3 -8.50 24.94 16.03
CA LEU A 3 -7.08 25.00 16.39
C LEU A 3 -6.47 23.64 16.79
N TRP A 4 -7.30 22.70 17.26
CA TRP A 4 -6.87 21.37 17.68
C TRP A 4 -7.09 20.30 16.63
N VAL A 5 -8.13 20.42 15.81
CA VAL A 5 -8.52 19.43 14.81
C VAL A 5 -7.65 19.61 13.55
N LYS A 6 -6.89 18.60 13.19
CA LYS A 6 -6.16 18.53 11.93
C LYS A 6 -6.86 17.52 11.02
N THR A 7 -7.40 18.02 9.94
CA THR A 7 -8.08 17.22 8.93
C THR A 7 -7.13 16.90 7.78
N ARG A 8 -7.31 15.73 7.22
CA ARG A 8 -6.74 15.35 5.94
C ARG A 8 -7.87 15.00 4.98
N VAL A 9 -7.92 15.67 3.85
CA VAL A 9 -8.92 15.38 2.82
C VAL A 9 -8.33 14.45 1.78
N ILE A 10 -9.10 13.44 1.41
CA ILE A 10 -8.81 12.54 0.29
C ILE A 10 -10.04 12.54 -0.60
N ALA A 11 -9.87 12.93 -1.84
CA ALA A 11 -10.89 12.84 -2.86
C ALA A 11 -10.78 11.54 -3.66
N ALA A 12 -11.91 11.05 -4.16
CA ALA A 12 -11.94 9.93 -5.08
C ALA A 12 -11.21 10.26 -6.39
N PRO A 13 -10.66 9.28 -7.11
CA PRO A 13 -10.13 9.50 -8.44
C PRO A 13 -11.18 10.16 -9.35
N GLY A 14 -10.80 11.21 -10.06
CA GLY A 14 -11.72 11.98 -10.92
C GLY A 14 -12.65 12.93 -10.19
N PHE A 15 -12.57 13.09 -8.88
CA PHE A 15 -13.26 14.14 -8.14
C PHE A 15 -12.62 15.48 -8.44
N ASP A 16 -13.38 16.35 -9.11
CA ASP A 16 -12.95 17.70 -9.46
C ASP A 16 -13.90 18.70 -8.76
N PRO A 17 -13.41 19.45 -7.77
CA PRO A 17 -14.23 20.44 -7.08
C PRO A 17 -14.80 21.51 -8.04
N GLU A 18 -14.09 21.86 -9.10
CA GLU A 18 -14.52 22.90 -10.05
C GLU A 18 -15.70 22.45 -10.92
N LYS A 19 -15.82 21.12 -11.14
CA LYS A 19 -16.94 20.53 -11.89
C LYS A 19 -18.19 20.28 -11.07
N LEU A 20 -18.13 20.50 -9.76
CA LEU A 20 -19.33 20.48 -8.92
C LEU A 20 -20.15 21.73 -9.24
N GLY A 21 -21.34 21.57 -9.79
CA GLY A 21 -22.28 22.69 -10.05
C GLY A 21 -22.61 23.47 -8.78
N ASP A 22 -23.41 24.52 -8.91
CA ASP A 22 -23.78 25.40 -7.79
C ASP A 22 -24.65 24.71 -6.73
N ALA A 23 -25.43 23.69 -7.12
CA ALA A 23 -26.32 22.96 -6.22
C ALA A 23 -25.67 21.62 -5.78
N VAL A 24 -24.89 21.69 -4.72
CA VAL A 24 -24.24 20.51 -4.12
C VAL A 24 -24.95 20.10 -2.84
N CYS A 25 -25.30 18.81 -2.73
CA CYS A 25 -25.85 18.23 -1.51
C CYS A 25 -24.90 17.11 -1.02
N PHE A 26 -24.40 17.27 0.18
CA PHE A 26 -23.51 16.27 0.79
C PHE A 26 -24.34 15.14 1.42
N VAL A 27 -23.89 13.91 1.24
CA VAL A 27 -24.55 12.75 1.83
C VAL A 27 -23.62 12.12 2.85
N MET A 28 -24.09 11.98 4.08
CA MET A 28 -23.36 11.38 5.19
C MET A 28 -24.10 10.17 5.76
N GLU A 29 -23.36 9.22 6.34
CA GLU A 29 -23.97 7.98 6.87
C GLU A 29 -24.82 8.28 8.12
N ARG A 30 -24.30 9.09 9.06
CA ARG A 30 -24.92 9.37 10.37
C ARG A 30 -24.81 10.85 10.73
N PRO A 31 -25.80 11.41 11.44
CA PRO A 31 -25.71 12.78 11.92
C PRO A 31 -24.65 12.94 13.00
N GLY A 32 -23.85 14.01 12.91
CA GLY A 32 -22.83 14.35 13.87
C GLY A 32 -22.45 15.83 13.82
N LEU A 33 -22.71 16.60 14.88
CA LEU A 33 -22.38 18.04 14.93
C LEU A 33 -20.89 18.33 14.68
N THR A 34 -20.01 17.45 15.13
CA THR A 34 -18.56 17.57 14.90
C THR A 34 -18.20 17.29 13.45
N ASP A 35 -18.90 16.35 12.81
CA ASP A 35 -18.68 15.97 11.43
C ASP A 35 -19.19 17.07 10.49
N GLU A 36 -20.38 17.60 10.78
CA GLU A 36 -20.95 18.76 10.07
C GLU A 36 -20.04 19.98 10.16
N ALA A 37 -19.54 20.30 11.37
CA ALA A 37 -18.62 21.42 11.56
C ALA A 37 -17.28 21.26 10.82
N VAL A 38 -16.75 20.03 10.72
CA VAL A 38 -15.55 19.74 9.92
C VAL A 38 -15.84 19.93 8.44
N LEU A 39 -17.01 19.51 7.97
CA LEU A 39 -17.42 19.66 6.57
C LEU A 39 -17.65 21.13 6.22
N ASP A 40 -18.34 21.90 7.08
CA ASP A 40 -18.55 23.34 6.91
C ASP A 40 -17.21 24.07 6.78
N GLN A 41 -16.26 23.79 7.67
CA GLN A 41 -14.92 24.40 7.63
C GLN A 41 -14.20 24.08 6.31
N HIS A 42 -14.32 22.85 5.84
CA HIS A 42 -13.70 22.44 4.58
C HIS A 42 -14.31 23.13 3.36
N CYS A 43 -15.63 23.32 3.34
CA CYS A 43 -16.28 24.05 2.27
C CYS A 43 -15.84 25.52 2.27
N LEU A 44 -15.73 26.15 3.44
CA LEU A 44 -15.23 27.52 3.57
C LEU A 44 -13.76 27.66 3.12
N GLU A 45 -12.90 26.70 3.45
CA GLU A 45 -11.50 26.68 2.99
C GLU A 45 -11.37 26.48 1.46
N ALA A 46 -12.38 25.87 0.83
CA ALA A 46 -12.48 25.68 -0.62
C ALA A 46 -13.27 26.80 -1.32
N ASP A 47 -13.54 27.92 -0.64
CA ASP A 47 -14.32 29.06 -1.12
C ASP A 47 -15.74 28.68 -1.62
N ARG A 48 -16.38 27.73 -0.90
CA ARG A 48 -17.74 27.25 -1.17
C ARG A 48 -18.68 27.51 -0.01
N PRO A 49 -20.00 27.69 -0.29
CA PRO A 49 -21.00 27.81 0.76
C PRO A 49 -20.94 26.62 1.73
N PRO A 50 -20.95 26.87 3.05
CA PRO A 50 -20.97 25.78 4.02
C PRO A 50 -22.31 25.02 3.91
N PRO A 51 -22.35 23.71 4.07
CA PRO A 51 -23.58 22.91 4.06
C PRO A 51 -24.65 23.38 5.04
N SER A 52 -24.26 24.02 6.13
CA SER A 52 -25.16 24.64 7.10
C SER A 52 -25.93 25.89 6.57
N ALA A 53 -25.46 26.51 5.49
CA ALA A 53 -26.16 27.62 4.84
C ALA A 53 -27.44 27.20 4.09
N GLY A 54 -27.64 25.89 3.90
CA GLY A 54 -28.82 25.35 3.23
C GLY A 54 -28.56 24.97 1.75
N LEU A 55 -29.55 24.33 1.15
CA LEU A 55 -29.59 24.02 -0.27
C LEU A 55 -30.73 24.80 -0.92
N HIS A 56 -30.37 25.68 -1.82
CA HIS A 56 -31.32 26.53 -2.54
C HIS A 56 -31.23 26.24 -4.04
N VAL A 57 -32.28 25.64 -4.58
CA VAL A 57 -32.48 25.44 -6.03
C VAL A 57 -33.90 25.92 -6.39
N PRO A 58 -34.16 26.31 -7.64
CA PRO A 58 -35.49 26.67 -8.04
C PRO A 58 -36.53 25.61 -7.63
N GLY A 59 -37.58 26.03 -6.89
CA GLY A 59 -38.62 25.12 -6.39
C GLY A 59 -38.26 24.26 -5.17
N LEU A 60 -37.05 24.41 -4.59
CA LEU A 60 -36.65 23.72 -3.36
C LEU A 60 -35.76 24.61 -2.49
N ALA A 61 -36.13 24.79 -1.23
CA ALA A 61 -35.31 25.41 -0.19
C ALA A 61 -35.22 24.47 1.01
N GLU A 62 -34.03 23.92 1.25
CA GLU A 62 -33.73 23.06 2.40
C GLU A 62 -32.81 23.79 3.37
N SER A 63 -33.05 23.65 4.66
CA SER A 63 -32.30 24.35 5.73
C SER A 63 -30.84 23.84 5.89
N SER A 64 -30.47 22.77 5.21
CA SER A 64 -29.12 22.24 5.20
C SER A 64 -28.86 21.48 3.88
N ALA A 65 -27.67 21.64 3.33
CA ALA A 65 -27.21 20.89 2.16
C ALA A 65 -26.60 19.53 2.55
N VAL A 66 -27.01 18.95 3.70
CA VAL A 66 -26.58 17.59 4.12
C VAL A 66 -27.78 16.67 4.27
N VAL A 67 -27.64 15.45 3.76
CA VAL A 67 -28.60 14.35 3.92
C VAL A 67 -27.96 13.21 4.71
N PHE A 68 -28.67 12.71 5.75
CA PHE A 68 -28.20 11.58 6.56
C PHE A 68 -28.96 10.28 6.22
N LEU A 69 -28.21 9.19 5.93
CA LEU A 69 -28.81 7.92 5.49
C LEU A 69 -29.26 7.01 6.63
N ARG A 70 -28.75 7.20 7.85
CA ARG A 70 -29.11 6.41 9.04
C ARG A 70 -29.67 7.28 10.13
N ARG A 71 -30.55 6.68 10.95
CA ARG A 71 -31.08 7.34 12.15
C ARG A 71 -29.95 7.61 13.15
N GLY A 72 -29.97 8.78 13.79
CA GLY A 72 -29.19 9.05 14.99
C GLY A 72 -29.68 8.15 16.15
N GLY A 73 -28.75 7.72 17.03
CA GLY A 73 -29.12 6.93 18.21
C GLY A 73 -30.10 7.67 19.14
N ARG A 74 -30.88 6.92 19.94
CA ARG A 74 -31.83 7.45 20.94
C ARG A 74 -31.16 8.53 21.81
N ARG A 75 -31.71 9.75 21.79
CA ARG A 75 -31.39 10.82 22.74
C ARG A 75 -32.45 10.83 23.82
N LEU A 76 -32.04 10.91 25.10
CA LEU A 76 -32.91 10.85 26.29
C LEU A 76 -34.03 11.90 26.31
N PHE A 77 -33.95 12.98 25.54
CA PHE A 77 -34.91 14.10 25.56
C PHE A 77 -35.33 14.63 24.18
N ARG A 78 -35.04 13.97 23.07
CA ARG A 78 -35.58 14.33 21.76
C ARG A 78 -35.87 13.08 20.92
N ARG A 79 -37.04 13.07 20.23
CA ARG A 79 -37.41 12.05 19.26
C ARG A 79 -36.25 11.80 18.30
N SER A 80 -35.90 10.55 18.17
CA SER A 80 -34.91 10.06 17.20
C SER A 80 -35.12 10.73 15.85
N ALA A 81 -34.12 11.47 15.35
CA ALA A 81 -34.15 11.96 13.98
C ALA A 81 -34.34 10.78 13.04
N ALA A 82 -35.43 10.78 12.28
CA ALA A 82 -35.65 9.80 11.21
C ALA A 82 -34.51 9.93 10.17
N SER A 83 -34.25 8.89 9.39
CA SER A 83 -33.37 9.04 8.22
C SER A 83 -33.93 10.15 7.34
N ASP A 84 -33.06 11.00 6.76
CA ASP A 84 -33.47 12.07 5.88
C ASP A 84 -33.90 11.60 4.48
N LEU A 85 -34.38 10.35 4.38
CA LEU A 85 -34.91 9.82 3.14
C LEU A 85 -36.04 10.72 2.56
N PRO A 86 -36.97 11.28 3.37
CA PRO A 86 -37.95 12.25 2.88
C PRO A 86 -37.33 13.54 2.30
N ARG A 87 -36.17 13.99 2.84
CA ARG A 87 -35.44 15.13 2.29
C ARG A 87 -34.83 14.77 0.93
N LEU A 88 -34.19 13.62 0.85
CA LEU A 88 -33.63 13.10 -0.42
C LEU A 88 -34.73 12.93 -1.47
N GLU A 89 -35.92 12.47 -1.08
CA GLU A 89 -37.07 12.33 -1.97
C GLU A 89 -37.56 13.70 -2.48
N ARG A 90 -37.60 14.74 -1.61
CA ARG A 90 -37.96 16.10 -2.05
C ARG A 90 -36.95 16.66 -3.05
N ILE A 91 -35.64 16.43 -2.82
CA ILE A 91 -34.58 16.85 -3.74
C ILE A 91 -34.75 16.15 -5.09
N VAL A 92 -34.96 14.83 -5.09
CA VAL A 92 -35.16 14.05 -6.32
C VAL A 92 -36.42 14.51 -7.07
N ARG A 93 -37.52 14.76 -6.35
CA ARG A 93 -38.79 15.25 -6.93
C ARG A 93 -38.64 16.66 -7.52
N ALA A 94 -37.92 17.55 -6.86
CA ALA A 94 -37.68 18.90 -7.36
C ALA A 94 -36.91 18.87 -8.69
N VAL A 95 -35.86 18.05 -8.78
CA VAL A 95 -35.09 17.85 -10.02
C VAL A 95 -35.93 17.17 -11.12
N GLY A 96 -36.83 16.24 -10.75
CA GLY A 96 -37.72 15.54 -11.68
C GLY A 96 -38.83 16.39 -12.29
N ASN A 97 -39.22 17.49 -11.65
CA ASN A 97 -40.30 18.38 -12.12
C ASN A 97 -39.85 19.33 -13.25
N GLY A 98 -38.79 19.01 -14.00
CA GLY A 98 -38.36 19.78 -15.18
C GLY A 98 -37.61 21.09 -14.89
N GLN A 99 -37.14 21.27 -13.66
CA GLN A 99 -36.31 22.43 -13.29
C GLN A 99 -34.96 22.38 -14.04
N PRO A 100 -34.41 23.51 -14.50
CA PRO A 100 -33.14 23.55 -15.26
C PRO A 100 -31.94 23.19 -14.40
N ALA A 101 -32.00 23.28 -13.07
CA ALA A 101 -30.92 22.98 -12.16
C ALA A 101 -30.87 21.48 -11.82
N ASP A 102 -29.68 20.88 -11.89
CA ASP A 102 -29.40 19.56 -11.32
C ASP A 102 -28.87 19.70 -9.89
N VAL A 103 -29.00 18.65 -9.09
CA VAL A 103 -28.40 18.56 -7.76
C VAL A 103 -27.35 17.45 -7.77
N THR A 104 -26.12 17.83 -7.44
CA THR A 104 -25.01 16.90 -7.33
C THR A 104 -24.91 16.38 -5.90
N LEU A 105 -25.07 15.06 -5.72
CA LEU A 105 -24.89 14.41 -4.44
C LEU A 105 -23.41 14.02 -4.27
N VAL A 106 -22.78 14.49 -3.18
CA VAL A 106 -21.40 14.14 -2.84
C VAL A 106 -21.38 13.30 -1.55
N PRO A 107 -21.13 11.98 -1.64
CA PRO A 107 -20.99 11.18 -0.42
C PRO A 107 -19.71 11.56 0.33
N VAL A 108 -19.85 11.82 1.64
CA VAL A 108 -18.73 12.22 2.52
C VAL A 108 -18.66 11.32 3.73
N ALA A 109 -17.49 10.73 3.96
CA ALA A 109 -17.18 9.96 5.15
C ALA A 109 -16.10 10.66 5.99
N ILE A 110 -16.35 10.81 7.29
CA ILE A 110 -15.42 11.43 8.24
C ILE A 110 -15.02 10.40 9.28
N TYR A 111 -13.73 10.10 9.34
CA TYR A 111 -13.16 9.08 10.24
C TYR A 111 -12.32 9.75 11.33
N TRP A 112 -12.76 9.62 12.57
CA TRP A 112 -12.04 10.09 13.76
C TRP A 112 -11.11 8.99 14.28
N GLY A 113 -9.85 9.01 13.82
CA GLY A 113 -8.83 8.08 14.28
C GLY A 113 -8.93 6.65 13.72
N ARG A 114 -9.77 6.39 12.71
CA ARG A 114 -9.89 5.13 11.95
C ARG A 114 -9.94 3.87 12.83
N ALA A 115 -10.77 3.85 13.88
CA ALA A 115 -10.98 2.68 14.71
C ALA A 115 -12.30 1.97 14.34
N PRO A 116 -12.36 0.62 14.36
CA PRO A 116 -13.62 -0.11 14.24
C PRO A 116 -14.59 0.25 15.37
N ASP A 117 -15.91 0.28 15.09
CA ASP A 117 -16.95 0.65 16.06
C ASP A 117 -16.99 -0.25 17.32
N LYS A 118 -16.43 -1.46 17.21
CA LYS A 118 -16.47 -2.49 18.26
C LYS A 118 -15.18 -2.66 19.07
N GLU A 119 -14.24 -1.73 19.01
CA GLU A 119 -13.10 -1.80 19.90
C GLU A 119 -13.58 -1.70 21.36
N GLY A 120 -13.69 -2.85 22.00
CA GLY A 120 -13.76 -2.99 23.43
C GLY A 120 -12.41 -2.67 24.05
N SER A 121 -12.03 -1.41 24.06
CA SER A 121 -10.84 -0.94 24.73
C SER A 121 -10.99 -1.15 26.24
N THR A 122 -9.90 -1.50 26.92
CA THR A 122 -9.78 -1.48 28.40
C THR A 122 -10.20 -0.14 29.00
N LEU A 123 -10.18 0.95 28.24
CA LEU A 123 -10.80 2.24 28.57
C LEU A 123 -12.34 2.16 28.64
N LYS A 124 -12.99 1.24 27.92
CA LYS A 124 -14.43 0.98 28.04
C LYS A 124 -14.79 0.28 29.34
N LEU A 125 -13.91 -0.55 29.86
CA LEU A 125 -14.09 -1.20 31.17
C LEU A 125 -13.96 -0.21 32.35
N LEU A 126 -13.11 0.80 32.22
CA LEU A 126 -12.96 1.88 33.21
C LEU A 126 -14.07 2.93 33.16
N LEU A 127 -14.82 3.00 32.03
CA LEU A 127 -15.90 3.98 31.79
C LEU A 127 -17.29 3.32 31.71
N SER A 128 -17.44 2.01 31.94
CA SER A 128 -18.69 1.27 31.71
C SER A 128 -19.60 1.11 32.91
N GLU A 129 -19.21 1.54 34.07
CA GLU A 129 -20.13 1.58 35.23
C GLU A 129 -20.90 2.93 35.25
N ASN A 130 -22.18 2.89 34.87
CA ASN A 130 -23.21 3.89 35.10
C ASN A 130 -23.19 5.22 34.34
N TRP A 131 -22.99 5.25 32.98
CA TRP A 131 -23.01 6.54 32.28
C TRP A 131 -23.92 6.56 31.04
N GLU A 132 -25.21 6.77 31.23
CA GLU A 132 -26.15 7.22 30.20
C GLU A 132 -25.86 8.66 29.70
N ILE A 133 -25.00 9.42 30.35
CA ILE A 133 -24.53 10.78 29.99
C ILE A 133 -23.48 10.73 28.85
N ALA A 134 -23.15 9.57 28.36
CA ALA A 134 -21.97 9.25 27.57
C ALA A 134 -21.88 9.83 26.14
N GLY A 135 -22.94 10.40 25.57
CA GLY A 135 -22.91 10.84 24.17
C GLY A 135 -22.04 12.09 23.90
N ARG A 136 -22.09 13.10 24.76
CA ARG A 136 -21.34 14.38 24.60
C ARG A 136 -19.91 14.24 25.12
N VAL A 137 -19.75 13.62 26.28
CA VAL A 137 -18.43 13.39 26.90
C VAL A 137 -17.58 12.44 26.04
N LYS A 138 -18.17 11.39 25.51
CA LYS A 138 -17.50 10.49 24.56
C LYS A 138 -17.02 11.22 23.31
N ARG A 139 -17.83 12.11 22.75
CA ARG A 139 -17.46 12.94 21.59
C ARG A 139 -16.36 13.96 21.92
N PHE A 140 -16.44 14.57 23.11
CA PHE A 140 -15.39 15.46 23.59
C PHE A 140 -14.04 14.75 23.71
N PHE A 141 -14.00 13.56 24.33
CA PHE A 141 -12.79 12.74 24.35
C PHE A 141 -12.36 12.26 22.97
N GLN A 142 -13.30 11.94 22.09
CA GLN A 142 -13.00 11.58 20.71
C GLN A 142 -12.33 12.74 19.95
N VAL A 143 -12.78 13.96 20.15
CA VAL A 143 -12.16 15.17 19.55
C VAL A 143 -10.76 15.40 20.15
N ILE A 144 -10.60 15.29 21.45
CA ILE A 144 -9.30 15.48 22.11
C ILE A 144 -8.30 14.41 21.68
N LEU A 145 -8.69 13.14 21.70
CA LEU A 145 -7.80 12.01 21.43
C LEU A 145 -7.54 11.82 19.93
N ASN A 146 -8.53 12.06 19.10
CA ASN A 146 -8.47 11.77 17.66
C ASN A 146 -8.50 13.01 16.76
N GLY A 147 -8.70 14.21 17.32
CA GLY A 147 -8.83 15.44 16.54
C GLY A 147 -7.64 15.78 15.65
N ARG A 148 -6.44 15.27 15.99
CA ARG A 148 -5.23 15.42 15.17
C ARG A 148 -5.08 14.36 14.06
N SER A 149 -6.06 13.45 13.90
CA SER A 149 -6.03 12.35 12.93
C SER A 149 -7.41 12.17 12.29
N VAL A 150 -8.02 13.26 11.85
CA VAL A 150 -9.31 13.22 11.17
C VAL A 150 -9.09 13.06 9.67
N LEU A 151 -9.70 12.03 9.08
CA LEU A 151 -9.72 11.82 7.65
C LEU A 151 -11.10 12.17 7.11
N VAL A 152 -11.15 13.11 6.17
CA VAL A 152 -12.34 13.44 5.37
C VAL A 152 -12.18 12.79 4.00
N GLN A 153 -13.11 11.97 3.62
CA GLN A 153 -13.09 11.24 2.36
C GLN A 153 -14.27 11.69 1.51
N LEU A 154 -13.96 12.34 0.38
CA LEU A 154 -14.92 12.79 -0.61
C LEU A 154 -15.01 11.74 -1.71
N SER A 155 -16.21 11.22 -1.95
CA SER A 155 -16.46 10.22 -2.99
C SER A 155 -16.85 10.87 -4.31
N ALA A 156 -16.85 10.09 -5.38
CA ALA A 156 -17.28 10.56 -6.69
C ALA A 156 -18.69 11.17 -6.63
N PRO A 157 -18.91 12.36 -7.22
CA PRO A 157 -20.21 13.01 -7.25
C PRO A 157 -21.22 12.21 -8.07
N VAL A 158 -22.49 12.27 -7.69
CA VAL A 158 -23.60 11.59 -8.37
C VAL A 158 -24.65 12.61 -8.77
N SER A 159 -24.92 12.76 -10.07
CA SER A 159 -25.99 13.60 -10.59
C SER A 159 -27.35 12.96 -10.29
N VAL A 160 -28.26 13.73 -9.69
CA VAL A 160 -29.64 13.27 -9.43
C VAL A 160 -30.41 13.15 -10.74
N ARG A 161 -30.18 14.07 -11.68
CA ARG A 161 -30.83 14.06 -13.00
C ARG A 161 -30.47 12.84 -13.82
N GLU A 162 -29.18 12.48 -13.85
CA GLU A 162 -28.72 11.29 -14.53
C GLU A 162 -29.42 10.01 -14.00
N ARG A 163 -29.66 9.95 -12.69
CA ARG A 163 -30.36 8.80 -12.08
C ARG A 163 -31.86 8.80 -12.30
N LEU A 164 -32.48 9.96 -12.49
CA LEU A 164 -33.88 10.07 -12.86
C LEU A 164 -34.14 9.65 -14.30
N SER A 165 -33.17 9.82 -15.22
CA SER A 165 -33.28 9.38 -16.61
C SER A 165 -33.45 7.87 -16.78
N GLU A 166 -33.23 7.08 -15.71
CA GLU A 166 -33.51 5.63 -15.67
C GLU A 166 -35.02 5.31 -15.62
N GLY A 167 -35.92 6.32 -15.61
CA GLY A 167 -37.37 6.14 -15.74
C GLY A 167 -38.09 5.67 -14.47
N LEU A 168 -37.45 5.73 -13.30
CA LEU A 168 -38.05 5.35 -12.03
C LEU A 168 -38.82 6.51 -11.39
N ASP A 169 -39.88 6.17 -10.63
CA ASP A 169 -40.57 7.13 -9.77
C ASP A 169 -39.62 7.81 -8.77
N PRO A 170 -39.78 9.11 -8.44
CA PRO A 170 -38.90 9.85 -7.52
C PRO A 170 -38.70 9.17 -6.16
N HIS A 171 -39.72 8.53 -5.60
CA HIS A 171 -39.60 7.79 -4.35
C HIS A 171 -38.70 6.57 -4.48
N LEU A 172 -38.86 5.79 -5.56
CA LEU A 172 -38.02 4.64 -5.83
C LEU A 172 -36.57 5.05 -6.15
N THR A 173 -36.39 6.14 -6.90
CA THR A 173 -35.08 6.72 -7.20
C THR A 173 -34.35 7.15 -5.91
N ALA A 174 -35.00 7.85 -5.00
CA ALA A 174 -34.42 8.24 -3.71
C ALA A 174 -34.01 7.01 -2.86
N ARG A 175 -34.84 5.95 -2.84
CA ARG A 175 -34.52 4.70 -2.13
C ARG A 175 -33.33 3.96 -2.78
N LYS A 176 -33.29 3.93 -4.11
CA LYS A 176 -32.17 3.33 -4.86
C LYS A 176 -30.85 4.07 -4.59
N LEU A 177 -30.87 5.40 -4.70
CA LEU A 177 -29.73 6.27 -4.37
C LEU A 177 -29.24 6.04 -2.93
N ALA A 178 -30.15 6.09 -1.95
CA ALA A 178 -29.79 5.85 -0.55
C ALA A 178 -29.22 4.45 -0.30
N ARG A 179 -29.68 3.43 -1.05
CA ARG A 179 -29.14 2.06 -0.98
C ARG A 179 -27.73 1.99 -1.57
N VAL A 180 -27.52 2.55 -2.76
CA VAL A 180 -26.23 2.58 -3.45
C VAL A 180 -25.19 3.28 -2.58
N VAL A 181 -25.50 4.48 -2.06
CA VAL A 181 -24.58 5.24 -1.21
C VAL A 181 -24.29 4.52 0.12
N ARG A 182 -25.26 3.81 0.71
CA ARG A 182 -25.01 2.97 1.91
C ARG A 182 -24.07 1.81 1.63
N VAL A 183 -24.20 1.17 0.48
CA VAL A 183 -23.28 0.09 0.07
C VAL A 183 -21.89 0.67 -0.17
N HIS A 184 -21.81 1.84 -0.82
CA HIS A 184 -20.55 2.56 -1.03
C HIS A 184 -19.86 2.91 0.30
N PHE A 185 -20.56 3.49 1.29
CA PHE A 185 -19.96 3.77 2.61
C PHE A 185 -19.45 2.50 3.32
N ARG A 186 -20.15 1.37 3.18
CA ARG A 186 -19.67 0.10 3.75
C ARG A 186 -18.34 -0.31 3.10
N ARG A 187 -18.27 -0.32 1.77
CA ARG A 187 -17.08 -0.69 1.02
C ARG A 187 -15.90 0.25 1.32
N GLN A 188 -16.18 1.55 1.27
CA GLN A 188 -15.18 2.58 1.59
C GLN A 188 -14.63 2.42 3.02
N ARG A 189 -15.48 2.07 3.97
CA ARG A 189 -15.07 1.77 5.34
C ARG A 189 -14.18 0.53 5.42
N GLU A 190 -14.51 -0.53 4.70
CA GLU A 190 -13.66 -1.73 4.62
C GLU A 190 -12.27 -1.39 4.05
N VAL A 191 -12.20 -0.55 3.02
CA VAL A 191 -10.94 -0.10 2.41
C VAL A 191 -10.12 0.77 3.36
N THR A 192 -10.77 1.65 4.13
CA THR A 192 -10.09 2.69 4.94
C THR A 192 -9.72 2.21 6.34
N ILE A 193 -10.57 1.43 6.98
CA ILE A 193 -10.38 0.93 8.34
C ILE A 193 -9.87 -0.51 8.32
N GLY A 194 -10.19 -1.26 7.28
CA GLY A 194 -10.03 -2.69 7.20
C GLY A 194 -11.24 -3.45 7.75
N PRO A 195 -11.23 -4.77 7.64
CA PRO A 195 -12.29 -5.63 8.15
C PRO A 195 -12.34 -5.59 9.69
N ASP A 196 -13.52 -5.93 10.24
CA ASP A 196 -13.67 -6.11 11.70
C ASP A 196 -12.84 -7.34 12.15
N LEU A 197 -11.66 -7.06 12.67
CA LEU A 197 -10.74 -8.09 13.15
C LEU A 197 -11.23 -8.62 14.49
N SER A 198 -11.55 -9.91 14.53
CA SER A 198 -11.81 -10.62 15.78
C SER A 198 -10.57 -10.49 16.70
N HIS A 199 -10.78 -10.42 18.01
CA HIS A 199 -9.68 -10.49 18.97
C HIS A 199 -8.75 -11.68 18.64
N ARG A 200 -7.45 -11.53 18.85
CA ARG A 200 -6.44 -12.57 18.61
C ARG A 200 -6.84 -13.92 19.21
N ARG A 201 -7.43 -13.92 20.41
CA ARG A 201 -7.95 -15.13 21.06
C ARG A 201 -9.01 -15.83 20.21
N THR A 202 -9.98 -15.09 19.69
CA THR A 202 -11.04 -15.63 18.80
C THR A 202 -10.45 -16.20 17.52
N MET A 203 -9.43 -15.55 16.94
CA MET A 203 -8.71 -16.06 15.77
C MET A 203 -8.01 -17.39 16.09
N VAL A 204 -7.31 -17.48 17.22
CA VAL A 204 -6.66 -18.72 17.68
C VAL A 204 -7.68 -19.84 17.88
N ASP A 205 -8.82 -19.55 18.51
CA ASP A 205 -9.89 -20.54 18.70
C ASP A 205 -10.49 -21.02 17.35
N GLN A 206 -10.66 -20.13 16.37
CA GLN A 206 -11.09 -20.49 15.03
C GLN A 206 -10.08 -21.39 14.30
N ILE A 207 -8.78 -21.13 14.47
CA ILE A 207 -7.70 -21.97 13.91
C ILE A 207 -7.79 -23.38 14.51
N LEU A 208 -7.84 -23.49 15.83
CA LEU A 208 -7.84 -24.78 16.52
C LEU A 208 -9.11 -25.63 16.31
N ARG A 209 -10.23 -25.00 15.94
CA ARG A 209 -11.49 -25.69 15.59
C ARG A 209 -11.56 -26.09 14.12
N SER A 210 -10.58 -25.75 13.31
CA SER A 210 -10.64 -26.06 11.88
C SER A 210 -10.31 -27.53 11.60
N PRO A 211 -11.02 -28.20 10.67
CA PRO A 211 -10.79 -29.61 10.37
C PRO A 211 -9.33 -29.92 9.96
N SER A 212 -8.70 -29.02 9.19
CA SER A 212 -7.32 -29.20 8.74
C SER A 212 -6.29 -29.17 9.88
N VAL A 213 -6.50 -28.32 10.88
CA VAL A 213 -5.63 -28.25 12.06
C VAL A 213 -5.90 -29.41 13.00
N ASP A 214 -7.16 -29.80 13.17
CA ASP A 214 -7.54 -30.96 13.95
C ASP A 214 -6.95 -32.27 13.39
N ALA A 215 -6.97 -32.46 12.08
CA ALA A 215 -6.30 -33.58 11.42
C ALA A 215 -4.78 -33.56 11.66
N ALA A 216 -4.15 -32.36 11.60
CA ALA A 216 -2.72 -32.23 11.90
C ALA A 216 -2.39 -32.52 13.35
N ILE A 217 -3.29 -32.15 14.30
CA ILE A 217 -3.14 -32.49 15.74
C ILE A 217 -3.21 -34.01 15.93
N ARG A 218 -4.16 -34.71 15.31
CA ARG A 218 -4.23 -36.18 15.37
C ARG A 218 -2.97 -36.84 14.86
N ARG A 219 -2.46 -36.40 13.71
CA ARG A 219 -1.19 -36.90 13.15
C ARG A 219 0.00 -36.63 14.08
N GLU A 220 0.04 -35.48 14.74
CA GLU A 220 1.09 -35.12 15.71
C GLU A 220 1.08 -36.08 16.93
N VAL A 221 -0.13 -36.44 17.39
CA VAL A 221 -0.34 -37.45 18.46
C VAL A 221 0.23 -38.79 18.07
N GLU A 222 -0.09 -39.27 16.86
CA GLU A 222 0.35 -40.57 16.34
C GLU A 222 1.86 -40.64 16.15
N VAL A 223 2.43 -39.63 15.44
CA VAL A 223 3.87 -39.61 15.06
C VAL A 223 4.78 -39.40 16.27
N ASN A 224 4.43 -38.45 17.15
CA ASN A 224 5.27 -38.07 18.29
C ASN A 224 4.85 -38.72 19.61
N LYS A 225 3.86 -39.63 19.58
CA LYS A 225 3.31 -40.34 20.77
C LYS A 225 2.92 -39.39 21.91
N LEU A 226 2.35 -38.25 21.57
CA LEU A 226 1.92 -37.22 22.53
C LEU A 226 0.50 -37.50 23.01
N LYS A 227 0.15 -36.97 24.21
CA LYS A 227 -1.25 -36.90 24.62
C LYS A 227 -2.01 -35.88 23.75
N PRO A 228 -3.30 -36.10 23.44
CA PRO A 228 -4.10 -35.17 22.63
C PRO A 228 -4.10 -33.72 23.13
N GLU A 229 -4.14 -33.54 24.45
CA GLU A 229 -4.08 -32.20 25.08
C GLU A 229 -2.75 -31.51 24.82
N GLN A 230 -1.63 -32.26 24.89
CA GLN A 230 -0.29 -31.73 24.64
C GLN A 230 -0.10 -31.29 23.18
N ALA A 231 -0.59 -32.09 22.23
CA ALA A 231 -0.56 -31.75 20.80
C ALA A 231 -1.45 -30.52 20.52
N ARG A 232 -2.62 -30.44 21.15
CA ARG A 232 -3.52 -29.29 21.02
C ARG A 232 -2.94 -28.02 21.64
N GLU A 233 -2.26 -28.11 22.79
CA GLU A 233 -1.60 -26.97 23.42
C GLU A 233 -0.38 -26.51 22.59
N ARG A 234 0.37 -27.46 21.98
CA ARG A 234 1.43 -27.14 21.00
C ARG A 234 0.86 -26.36 19.79
N ALA A 235 -0.26 -26.80 19.23
CA ALA A 235 -0.94 -26.09 18.14
C ALA A 235 -1.40 -24.69 18.57
N ARG A 236 -1.90 -24.55 19.81
CA ARG A 236 -2.26 -23.26 20.40
C ARG A 236 -1.05 -22.35 20.53
N GLY A 237 0.07 -22.86 21.03
CA GLY A 237 1.34 -22.15 21.12
C GLY A 237 1.79 -21.62 19.75
N TYR A 238 1.72 -22.46 18.71
CA TYR A 238 2.02 -22.03 17.33
C TYR A 238 1.06 -20.95 16.82
N ALA A 239 -0.23 -21.08 17.09
CA ALA A 239 -1.20 -20.06 16.69
C ALA A 239 -0.92 -18.70 17.36
N TYR A 240 -0.55 -18.68 18.64
CA TYR A 240 -0.10 -17.46 19.32
C TYR A 240 1.28 -16.96 18.86
N GLU A 241 2.19 -17.86 18.48
CA GLU A 241 3.48 -17.48 17.88
C GLU A 241 3.26 -16.72 16.55
N ILE A 242 2.33 -17.19 15.73
CA ILE A 242 2.05 -16.67 14.39
C ILE A 242 1.20 -15.40 14.46
N ALA A 243 0.07 -15.42 15.13
CA ALA A 243 -1.00 -14.44 14.98
C ALA A 243 -0.60 -13.00 15.35
N ALA A 244 -0.97 -12.05 14.52
CA ALA A 244 -0.95 -10.62 14.82
C ALA A 244 -1.93 -10.28 15.97
N ASP A 245 -1.71 -9.14 16.59
CA ASP A 245 -2.54 -8.57 17.67
C ASP A 245 -2.86 -7.10 17.34
N PHE A 246 -3.43 -6.89 16.15
CA PHE A 246 -3.58 -5.58 15.53
C PHE A 246 -4.30 -4.58 16.43
N SER A 247 -3.73 -3.38 16.57
CA SER A 247 -4.27 -2.29 17.38
C SER A 247 -4.28 -0.97 16.61
N PRO A 248 -5.45 -0.42 16.27
CA PRO A 248 -5.57 0.87 15.63
C PRO A 248 -4.95 2.02 16.44
N ALA A 249 -4.92 1.91 17.77
CA ALA A 249 -4.27 2.90 18.62
C ALA A 249 -2.74 2.92 18.40
N VAL A 250 -2.13 1.73 18.29
CA VAL A 250 -0.69 1.62 17.99
C VAL A 250 -0.39 2.15 16.59
N ILE A 251 -1.22 1.86 15.59
CA ILE A 251 -1.05 2.40 14.23
C ILE A 251 -1.05 3.94 14.23
N ARG A 252 -1.99 4.57 14.95
CA ARG A 252 -2.05 6.04 15.05
C ARG A 252 -0.80 6.64 15.69
N ILE A 253 -0.30 6.01 16.75
CA ILE A 253 0.93 6.46 17.42
C ILE A 253 2.13 6.26 16.48
N SER A 254 2.22 5.09 15.85
CA SER A 254 3.28 4.77 14.89
C SER A 254 3.29 5.73 13.71
N GLU A 255 2.14 6.09 13.14
CA GLU A 255 2.05 7.07 12.06
C GLU A 255 2.65 8.42 12.47
N ARG A 256 2.36 8.92 13.68
CA ARG A 256 2.90 10.19 14.17
C ARG A 256 4.41 10.12 14.40
N VAL A 257 4.90 9.02 14.95
CA VAL A 257 6.32 8.79 15.20
C VAL A 257 7.06 8.66 13.86
N LEU A 258 6.53 7.84 12.96
CA LEU A 258 7.12 7.61 11.65
C LEU A 258 7.10 8.90 10.79
N SER A 259 6.03 9.69 10.84
CA SER A 259 6.00 10.98 10.13
C SER A 259 7.20 11.86 10.52
N ARG A 260 7.41 12.06 11.84
CA ARG A 260 8.55 12.86 12.32
C ARG A 260 9.90 12.24 11.97
N LEU A 261 9.97 10.91 11.98
CA LEU A 261 11.18 10.17 11.62
C LEU A 261 11.51 10.34 10.14
N TRP A 262 10.51 10.17 9.26
CA TRP A 262 10.70 10.32 7.81
C TRP A 262 11.04 11.77 7.44
N ASP A 263 10.36 12.76 8.00
CA ASP A 263 10.64 14.18 7.77
C ASP A 263 12.06 14.57 8.22
N ARG A 264 12.64 13.83 9.18
CA ARG A 264 14.01 14.06 9.64
C ARG A 264 15.05 13.34 8.80
N LEU A 265 14.76 12.12 8.35
CA LEU A 265 15.71 11.26 7.64
C LEU A 265 15.73 11.55 6.13
N TYR A 266 14.59 11.85 5.56
CA TYR A 266 14.41 11.97 4.11
C TYR A 266 13.93 13.36 3.73
N ASP A 267 14.33 13.78 2.53
CA ASP A 267 13.94 15.06 1.94
C ASP A 267 12.56 14.97 1.24
N GLY A 268 11.88 13.86 1.40
CA GLY A 268 10.54 13.58 0.91
C GLY A 268 10.32 12.11 0.56
N ILE A 269 9.04 11.74 0.46
CA ILE A 269 8.59 10.44 -0.01
C ILE A 269 7.77 10.70 -1.27
N GLU A 270 8.34 10.33 -2.42
CA GLU A 270 7.67 10.40 -3.71
C GLU A 270 6.83 9.14 -3.92
N ILE A 271 5.55 9.31 -4.26
CA ILE A 271 4.61 8.19 -4.41
C ILE A 271 4.10 8.17 -5.84
N GLY A 272 4.44 7.13 -6.60
CA GLY A 272 4.00 6.94 -7.97
C GLY A 272 2.83 5.94 -8.08
N HIS A 273 1.90 6.23 -8.99
CA HIS A 273 0.82 5.33 -9.42
C HIS A 273 -0.11 4.84 -8.29
N LEU A 274 -0.31 5.66 -7.27
CA LEU A 274 -1.22 5.36 -6.15
C LEU A 274 -2.68 5.18 -6.60
N ASP A 275 -3.08 5.83 -7.67
CA ASP A 275 -4.37 5.71 -8.34
C ASP A 275 -4.68 4.26 -8.76
N ARG A 276 -3.69 3.52 -9.28
CA ARG A 276 -3.81 2.09 -9.62
C ARG A 276 -4.21 1.26 -8.41
N LEU A 277 -3.55 1.49 -7.26
CA LEU A 277 -3.90 0.83 -6.01
C LEU A 277 -5.31 1.20 -5.55
N LYS A 278 -5.66 2.49 -5.58
CA LYS A 278 -6.99 2.96 -5.16
C LYS A 278 -8.11 2.39 -6.03
N ALA A 279 -7.88 2.21 -7.32
CA ALA A 279 -8.85 1.66 -8.25
C ALA A 279 -9.24 0.21 -7.91
N VAL A 280 -8.29 -0.58 -7.40
CA VAL A 280 -8.53 -1.99 -7.06
C VAL A 280 -8.78 -2.24 -5.57
N ALA A 281 -8.59 -1.24 -4.71
CA ALA A 281 -8.72 -1.44 -3.26
C ALA A 281 -10.16 -1.73 -2.82
N GLU A 282 -11.16 -1.25 -3.56
CA GLU A 282 -12.57 -1.47 -3.23
C GLU A 282 -13.05 -2.84 -3.74
N GLY A 283 -13.54 -3.67 -2.83
CA GLY A 283 -14.15 -4.97 -3.15
C GLY A 283 -13.16 -6.13 -3.32
N ASN A 284 -11.88 -5.85 -3.43
CA ASN A 284 -10.83 -6.85 -3.59
C ASN A 284 -10.05 -7.08 -2.30
N GLU A 285 -9.37 -8.20 -2.26
CA GLU A 285 -8.39 -8.52 -1.25
C GLU A 285 -7.00 -8.22 -1.79
N ILE A 286 -6.28 -7.34 -1.09
CA ILE A 286 -5.00 -6.81 -1.55
C ILE A 286 -3.84 -7.56 -0.90
N VAL A 287 -2.93 -8.05 -1.73
CA VAL A 287 -1.63 -8.59 -1.33
C VAL A 287 -0.52 -7.70 -1.88
N TYR A 288 0.11 -6.94 -1.02
CA TYR A 288 1.27 -6.14 -1.39
C TYR A 288 2.51 -7.02 -1.49
N VAL A 289 3.20 -6.92 -2.61
CA VAL A 289 4.44 -7.67 -2.88
C VAL A 289 5.56 -6.71 -3.27
N PRO A 290 6.20 -6.08 -2.27
CA PRO A 290 7.26 -5.13 -2.53
C PRO A 290 8.60 -5.82 -2.82
N CYS A 291 9.50 -5.11 -3.53
CA CYS A 291 10.92 -5.43 -3.51
C CYS A 291 11.50 -5.20 -2.10
N HIS A 292 12.55 -5.93 -1.75
CA HIS A 292 13.13 -5.85 -0.40
C HIS A 292 14.55 -5.26 -0.44
N ARG A 293 14.68 -4.01 -0.01
CA ARG A 293 15.93 -3.24 -0.05
C ARG A 293 16.46 -2.84 1.32
N SER A 294 15.55 -2.50 2.24
CA SER A 294 15.88 -2.00 3.56
C SER A 294 15.01 -2.63 4.66
N HIS A 295 15.46 -2.59 5.89
CA HIS A 295 14.65 -2.98 7.05
C HIS A 295 13.45 -2.07 7.31
N ILE A 296 13.43 -0.89 6.70
CA ILE A 296 12.33 0.07 6.88
C ILE A 296 11.23 -0.09 5.83
N ASP A 297 11.40 -0.92 4.80
CA ASP A 297 10.46 -1.06 3.67
C ASP A 297 9.02 -1.30 4.15
N TYR A 298 8.83 -2.26 5.06
CA TYR A 298 7.50 -2.59 5.56
C TYR A 298 6.87 -1.50 6.43
N LEU A 299 7.68 -0.71 7.16
CA LEU A 299 7.19 0.45 7.90
C LEU A 299 6.80 1.58 6.96
N LEU A 300 7.58 1.77 5.91
CA LEU A 300 7.36 2.79 4.89
C LEU A 300 6.10 2.50 4.09
N LEU A 301 5.89 1.26 3.64
CA LEU A 301 4.67 0.87 2.93
C LEU A 301 3.43 1.07 3.81
N SER A 302 3.45 0.54 5.03
CA SER A 302 2.35 0.72 5.99
C SER A 302 2.02 2.20 6.23
N TYR A 303 3.05 3.04 6.36
CA TYR A 303 2.90 4.49 6.51
C TYR A 303 2.26 5.14 5.28
N VAL A 304 2.77 4.84 4.08
CA VAL A 304 2.26 5.40 2.82
C VAL A 304 0.81 5.00 2.59
N VAL A 305 0.50 3.70 2.73
CA VAL A 305 -0.85 3.15 2.54
C VAL A 305 -1.82 3.78 3.55
N TYR A 306 -1.45 3.80 4.84
CA TYR A 306 -2.29 4.41 5.87
C TYR A 306 -2.50 5.90 5.65
N ARG A 307 -1.49 6.67 5.32
CA ARG A 307 -1.64 8.12 5.05
C ARG A 307 -2.53 8.40 3.85
N ASN A 308 -2.61 7.50 2.90
CA ASN A 308 -3.44 7.65 1.70
C ASN A 308 -4.85 7.06 1.83
N GLY A 309 -5.32 6.83 3.06
CA GLY A 309 -6.71 6.48 3.32
C GLY A 309 -7.03 5.00 3.20
N LEU A 310 -6.02 4.15 3.08
CA LEU A 310 -6.18 2.70 2.97
C LEU A 310 -5.88 2.00 4.29
N ALA A 311 -6.39 0.78 4.47
CA ALA A 311 -6.11 -0.03 5.65
C ALA A 311 -4.65 -0.49 5.67
N CYS A 312 -4.02 -0.48 6.87
CA CYS A 312 -2.68 -1.01 7.03
C CYS A 312 -2.65 -2.51 6.74
N PRO A 313 -1.67 -3.01 5.97
CA PRO A 313 -1.52 -4.43 5.74
C PRO A 313 -1.04 -5.18 7.00
N HIS A 314 -1.40 -6.46 7.09
CA HIS A 314 -0.74 -7.40 7.97
C HIS A 314 0.55 -7.89 7.32
N ILE A 315 1.66 -7.78 8.04
CA ILE A 315 3.01 -7.96 7.50
C ILE A 315 3.56 -9.33 7.90
N ALA A 316 3.97 -10.13 6.93
CA ALA A 316 4.69 -11.38 7.18
C ALA A 316 6.13 -11.09 7.62
N ALA A 317 6.42 -11.28 8.89
CA ALA A 317 7.71 -11.02 9.50
C ALA A 317 8.44 -12.32 9.86
N GLY A 318 9.76 -12.34 9.74
CA GLY A 318 10.56 -13.45 10.23
C GLY A 318 10.54 -13.53 11.77
N LEU A 319 10.54 -14.74 12.32
CA LEU A 319 10.51 -14.96 13.78
C LEU A 319 11.69 -14.31 14.53
N ASN A 320 12.81 -14.04 13.84
CA ASN A 320 13.95 -13.30 14.40
C ASN A 320 13.63 -11.85 14.82
N LEU A 321 12.51 -11.28 14.34
CA LEU A 321 12.04 -9.96 14.76
C LEU A 321 11.11 -10.01 15.98
N ASN A 322 10.72 -11.21 16.43
CA ASN A 322 9.87 -11.40 17.59
C ASN A 322 10.67 -11.31 18.90
N LEU A 323 11.33 -10.17 19.10
CA LEU A 323 12.09 -9.87 20.29
C LEU A 323 11.17 -9.41 21.45
N PRO A 324 11.57 -9.58 22.72
CA PRO A 324 10.69 -9.31 23.88
C PRO A 324 10.06 -7.92 23.90
N LEU A 325 10.76 -6.87 23.52
CA LEU A 325 10.23 -5.49 23.50
C LEU A 325 9.63 -5.12 22.15
N LEU A 326 10.27 -5.53 21.06
CA LEU A 326 9.89 -5.14 19.71
C LEU A 326 8.73 -5.98 19.15
N GLY A 327 8.77 -7.30 19.41
CA GLY A 327 7.76 -8.24 18.94
C GLY A 327 6.31 -7.83 19.27
N PRO A 328 5.99 -7.49 20.53
CA PRO A 328 4.65 -7.01 20.89
C PRO A 328 4.23 -5.73 20.17
N ILE A 329 5.14 -4.79 19.91
CA ILE A 329 4.86 -3.56 19.17
C ILE A 329 4.56 -3.89 17.72
N LEU A 330 5.41 -4.70 17.07
CA LEU A 330 5.21 -5.13 15.69
C LEU A 330 3.90 -5.90 15.51
N ARG A 331 3.55 -6.82 16.45
CA ARG A 331 2.26 -7.54 16.44
C ARG A 331 1.07 -6.60 16.46
N ARG A 332 1.12 -5.59 17.33
CA ARG A 332 0.07 -4.56 17.41
C ARG A 332 0.05 -3.66 16.18
N GLY A 333 1.17 -3.55 15.49
CA GLY A 333 1.29 -2.92 14.18
C GLY A 333 0.80 -3.77 12.99
N GLY A 334 0.34 -5.02 13.24
CA GLY A 334 -0.14 -5.93 12.20
C GLY A 334 0.85 -7.02 11.78
N ALA A 335 2.06 -7.08 12.35
CA ALA A 335 3.01 -8.13 12.02
C ALA A 335 2.52 -9.50 12.52
N PHE A 336 2.60 -10.51 11.65
CA PHE A 336 2.49 -11.91 11.99
C PHE A 336 3.81 -12.63 11.68
N PHE A 337 4.16 -13.60 12.53
CA PHE A 337 5.50 -14.16 12.49
C PHE A 337 5.52 -15.54 11.82
N GLN A 338 6.59 -15.77 11.05
CA GLN A 338 6.81 -17.05 10.38
C GLN A 338 8.23 -17.58 10.62
N ARG A 339 8.32 -18.90 10.72
CA ARG A 339 9.60 -19.62 10.76
C ARG A 339 10.20 -19.69 9.35
N ARG A 340 11.52 -19.84 9.26
CA ARG A 340 12.23 -19.92 7.98
C ARG A 340 11.89 -21.16 7.16
N SER A 341 11.54 -22.27 7.83
CA SER A 341 11.18 -23.54 7.21
C SER A 341 10.00 -24.16 7.93
N PHE A 342 9.08 -24.74 7.17
CA PHE A 342 7.94 -25.52 7.67
C PHE A 342 8.08 -27.01 7.39
N ARG A 343 9.19 -27.44 6.72
CA ARG A 343 9.36 -28.80 6.20
C ARG A 343 9.26 -29.86 7.30
N ASP A 344 9.83 -29.58 8.45
CA ASP A 344 9.98 -30.54 9.54
C ASP A 344 8.87 -30.38 10.60
N ASN A 345 7.84 -29.56 10.31
CA ASN A 345 6.75 -29.30 11.27
C ASN A 345 5.39 -29.17 10.55
N PRO A 346 4.76 -30.32 10.22
CA PRO A 346 3.45 -30.33 9.55
C PRO A 346 2.35 -29.64 10.36
N LEU A 347 2.37 -29.75 11.69
CA LEU A 347 1.41 -29.09 12.57
C LEU A 347 1.54 -27.56 12.49
N TYR A 348 2.77 -27.02 12.52
CA TYR A 348 3.02 -25.60 12.33
C TYR A 348 2.51 -25.11 10.96
N ALA A 349 2.83 -25.89 9.91
CA ALA A 349 2.38 -25.57 8.55
C ALA A 349 0.85 -25.52 8.44
N ALA A 350 0.13 -26.47 9.06
CA ALA A 350 -1.33 -26.48 9.07
C ALA A 350 -1.92 -25.26 9.79
N VAL A 351 -1.37 -24.92 10.96
CA VAL A 351 -1.77 -23.73 11.75
C VAL A 351 -1.52 -22.44 10.95
N PHE A 352 -0.34 -22.31 10.32
CA PHE A 352 0.02 -21.14 9.52
C PHE A 352 -0.86 -20.97 8.29
N ASN A 353 -1.07 -22.06 7.53
CA ASN A 353 -1.94 -22.04 6.34
C ASN A 353 -3.38 -21.64 6.73
N LYS A 354 -3.87 -22.14 7.88
CA LYS A 354 -5.21 -21.78 8.35
C LYS A 354 -5.29 -20.33 8.79
N TYR A 355 -4.28 -19.81 9.47
CA TYR A 355 -4.18 -18.39 9.82
C TYR A 355 -4.22 -17.50 8.58
N LEU A 356 -3.40 -17.80 7.57
CA LEU A 356 -3.35 -17.07 6.31
C LEU A 356 -4.73 -17.10 5.61
N SER A 357 -5.32 -18.28 5.46
CA SER A 357 -6.64 -18.47 4.83
C SER A 357 -7.75 -17.70 5.54
N LEU A 358 -7.73 -17.59 6.88
CA LEU A 358 -8.71 -16.81 7.64
C LEU A 358 -8.56 -15.30 7.43
N ASN A 359 -7.32 -14.79 7.35
CA ASN A 359 -7.09 -13.39 7.06
C ASN A 359 -7.53 -13.02 5.64
N LEU A 360 -7.15 -13.84 4.65
CA LEU A 360 -7.58 -13.71 3.27
C LEU A 360 -9.12 -13.72 3.16
N ALA A 361 -9.80 -14.66 3.78
CA ALA A 361 -11.27 -14.73 3.75
C ALA A 361 -11.97 -13.54 4.43
N LYS A 362 -11.30 -12.84 5.35
CA LYS A 362 -11.81 -11.64 6.00
C LYS A 362 -11.54 -10.36 5.21
N GLY A 363 -10.72 -10.41 4.18
CA GLY A 363 -10.29 -9.23 3.41
C GLY A 363 -9.25 -8.39 4.15
N VAL A 364 -8.36 -9.03 4.91
CA VAL A 364 -7.24 -8.35 5.57
C VAL A 364 -6.12 -8.13 4.56
N PRO A 365 -5.75 -6.90 4.21
CA PRO A 365 -4.62 -6.67 3.32
C PRO A 365 -3.35 -7.30 3.90
N ILE A 366 -2.56 -7.96 3.06
CA ILE A 366 -1.36 -8.68 3.49
C ILE A 366 -0.15 -8.13 2.74
N GLU A 367 0.98 -8.06 3.42
CA GLU A 367 2.28 -7.68 2.85
C GLU A 367 3.30 -8.78 3.09
N TYR A 368 4.02 -9.19 2.05
CA TYR A 368 5.18 -10.05 2.17
C TYR A 368 6.15 -9.91 1.01
N PHE A 369 7.43 -10.20 1.31
CA PHE A 369 8.52 -10.11 0.35
C PHE A 369 8.77 -11.47 -0.31
N ILE A 370 8.59 -11.55 -1.63
CA ILE A 370 8.79 -12.82 -2.37
C ILE A 370 10.26 -13.14 -2.61
N GLU A 371 11.16 -12.18 -2.44
CA GLU A 371 12.61 -12.37 -2.59
C GLU A 371 13.23 -13.19 -1.45
N GLY A 372 12.53 -13.36 -0.34
CA GLY A 372 12.98 -14.12 0.83
C GLY A 372 14.19 -13.52 1.56
N GLY A 373 14.52 -12.28 1.29
CA GLY A 373 15.57 -11.51 1.97
C GLY A 373 15.97 -10.27 1.16
N ARG A 374 16.59 -9.28 1.83
CA ARG A 374 16.99 -8.02 1.21
C ARG A 374 18.01 -8.19 0.10
N SER A 375 17.89 -7.44 -0.96
CA SER A 375 18.92 -7.32 -1.99
C SER A 375 20.16 -6.62 -1.41
N ARG A 376 21.33 -7.19 -1.67
CA ARG A 376 22.63 -6.60 -1.32
C ARG A 376 23.30 -5.91 -2.50
N THR A 377 22.83 -6.21 -3.69
CA THR A 377 23.42 -5.72 -4.95
C THR A 377 22.58 -4.65 -5.62
N GLY A 378 21.36 -4.38 -5.14
CA GLY A 378 20.39 -3.51 -5.79
C GLY A 378 19.54 -4.19 -6.86
N ARG A 379 19.90 -5.37 -7.35
CA ARG A 379 19.07 -6.17 -8.28
C ARG A 379 17.96 -6.88 -7.52
N LEU A 380 16.83 -7.13 -8.18
CA LEU A 380 15.81 -8.03 -7.66
C LEU A 380 16.38 -9.45 -7.50
N ARG A 381 15.85 -10.17 -6.54
CA ARG A 381 16.21 -11.58 -6.32
C ARG A 381 15.11 -12.48 -6.87
N PRO A 382 15.44 -13.70 -7.30
CA PRO A 382 14.44 -14.66 -7.75
C PRO A 382 13.35 -14.89 -6.70
N ALA A 383 12.09 -15.00 -7.17
CA ALA A 383 10.95 -15.23 -6.30
C ALA A 383 11.03 -16.58 -5.59
N ARG A 384 10.81 -16.57 -4.28
CA ARG A 384 10.65 -17.79 -3.47
C ARG A 384 9.18 -18.17 -3.38
N PRO A 385 8.79 -19.38 -3.75
CA PRO A 385 7.38 -19.75 -3.91
C PRO A 385 6.60 -19.92 -2.61
N GLY A 386 7.24 -19.91 -1.43
CA GLY A 386 6.62 -20.27 -0.15
C GLY A 386 5.29 -19.55 0.13
N MET A 387 5.34 -18.25 0.37
CA MET A 387 4.13 -17.45 0.67
C MET A 387 3.19 -17.38 -0.53
N LEU A 388 3.71 -17.17 -1.76
CA LEU A 388 2.90 -17.16 -2.97
C LEU A 388 2.09 -18.46 -3.11
N SER A 389 2.74 -19.61 -2.95
CA SER A 389 2.09 -20.92 -3.05
C SER A 389 1.00 -21.11 -1.99
N MET A 390 1.21 -20.62 -0.77
CA MET A 390 0.20 -20.70 0.30
C MET A 390 -0.98 -19.77 0.01
N THR A 391 -0.74 -18.56 -0.49
CA THR A 391 -1.76 -17.58 -0.86
C THR A 391 -2.62 -18.10 -2.02
N VAL A 392 -1.98 -18.53 -3.12
CA VAL A 392 -2.68 -19.11 -4.29
C VAL A 392 -3.54 -20.31 -3.89
N ARG A 393 -2.98 -21.25 -3.11
CA ARG A 393 -3.74 -22.43 -2.63
C ARG A 393 -4.90 -22.06 -1.72
N SER A 394 -4.73 -21.05 -0.85
CA SER A 394 -5.83 -20.57 -0.01
C SER A 394 -6.98 -20.03 -0.86
N PHE A 395 -6.66 -19.26 -1.89
CA PHE A 395 -7.65 -18.70 -2.82
C PHE A 395 -8.32 -19.80 -3.65
N VAL A 396 -7.55 -20.71 -4.26
CA VAL A 396 -8.10 -21.82 -5.08
C VAL A 396 -9.07 -22.68 -4.27
N ARG A 397 -8.74 -22.99 -3.00
CA ARG A 397 -9.63 -23.78 -2.13
C ARG A 397 -10.92 -23.04 -1.73
N ARG A 398 -10.86 -21.72 -1.58
CA ARG A 398 -12.00 -20.92 -1.11
C ARG A 398 -11.93 -19.50 -1.66
N PRO A 399 -12.34 -19.27 -2.90
CA PRO A 399 -12.37 -17.96 -3.53
C PRO A 399 -13.54 -17.12 -2.98
N VAL A 400 -13.37 -16.52 -1.80
CA VAL A 400 -14.43 -15.73 -1.12
C VAL A 400 -14.53 -14.33 -1.70
N ARG A 401 -13.38 -13.72 -2.02
CA ARG A 401 -13.27 -12.38 -2.60
C ARG A 401 -12.23 -12.42 -3.73
N PRO A 402 -12.33 -11.56 -4.74
CA PRO A 402 -11.26 -11.42 -5.72
C PRO A 402 -9.95 -11.04 -5.00
N LEU A 403 -8.86 -11.68 -5.38
CA LEU A 403 -7.54 -11.46 -4.79
C LEU A 403 -6.63 -10.81 -5.82
N VAL A 404 -6.02 -9.70 -5.43
CA VAL A 404 -5.18 -8.86 -6.30
C VAL A 404 -3.80 -8.70 -5.67
N PHE A 405 -2.77 -9.03 -6.42
CA PHE A 405 -1.38 -8.75 -6.05
C PHE A 405 -0.98 -7.38 -6.57
N VAL A 406 -0.40 -6.57 -5.71
CA VAL A 406 0.11 -5.24 -6.06
C VAL A 406 1.64 -5.24 -5.91
N PRO A 407 2.38 -5.26 -7.03
CA PRO A 407 3.83 -5.09 -7.01
C PRO A 407 4.16 -3.69 -6.47
N VAL A 408 5.19 -3.58 -5.61
CA VAL A 408 5.61 -2.27 -5.09
C VAL A 408 7.13 -2.11 -5.24
N TYR A 409 7.54 -1.04 -5.86
CA TYR A 409 8.94 -0.65 -5.98
C TYR A 409 9.32 0.30 -4.86
N PHE A 410 10.46 0.04 -4.22
CA PHE A 410 11.14 0.99 -3.35
C PHE A 410 12.42 1.48 -4.02
N GLY A 411 12.58 2.79 -4.09
CA GLY A 411 13.81 3.45 -4.51
C GLY A 411 14.36 4.32 -3.40
N TYR A 412 15.68 4.26 -3.21
CA TYR A 412 16.39 5.07 -2.21
C TYR A 412 17.53 5.81 -2.89
N GLU A 413 17.82 7.02 -2.46
CA GLU A 413 19.02 7.74 -2.88
C GLU A 413 20.21 7.43 -1.97
N ARG A 414 19.93 7.04 -0.71
CA ARG A 414 20.90 6.48 0.23
C ARG A 414 20.22 5.46 1.13
N LEU A 415 20.87 4.33 1.39
CA LEU A 415 20.39 3.31 2.30
C LEU A 415 20.89 3.55 3.72
N ILE A 416 20.03 3.33 4.70
CA ILE A 416 20.40 3.38 6.13
C ILE A 416 21.45 2.31 6.43
N GLU A 417 21.33 1.13 5.78
CA GLU A 417 22.24 0.00 5.93
C GLU A 417 23.46 0.04 4.99
N GLY A 418 23.70 1.16 4.29
CA GLY A 418 24.74 1.24 3.25
C GLY A 418 26.11 0.83 3.73
N GLU A 419 26.55 1.29 4.91
CA GLU A 419 27.83 0.91 5.49
C GLU A 419 27.93 -0.60 5.82
N SER A 420 26.85 -1.21 6.30
CA SER A 420 26.79 -2.65 6.56
C SER A 420 26.86 -3.47 5.27
N TYR A 421 26.21 -3.01 4.19
CA TYR A 421 26.30 -3.65 2.89
C TYR A 421 27.70 -3.53 2.29
N LEU A 422 28.35 -2.40 2.48
CA LEU A 422 29.73 -2.20 2.05
C LEU A 422 30.69 -3.19 2.72
N SER A 423 30.59 -3.35 4.04
CA SER A 423 31.43 -4.29 4.79
C SER A 423 31.17 -5.75 4.39
N GLU A 424 29.92 -6.16 4.20
CA GLU A 424 29.58 -7.49 3.70
C GLU A 424 30.15 -7.76 2.29
N LEU A 425 30.02 -6.78 1.38
CA LEU A 425 30.55 -6.89 0.00
C LEU A 425 32.08 -6.91 -0.04
N SER A 426 32.74 -6.32 0.96
CA SER A 426 34.20 -6.34 1.12
C SER A 426 34.73 -7.62 1.77
N GLY A 427 33.86 -8.63 2.00
CA GLY A 427 34.26 -9.94 2.53
C GLY A 427 34.34 -10.03 4.06
N GLN A 428 33.88 -9.03 4.79
CA GLN A 428 33.80 -9.10 6.25
C GLN A 428 32.67 -10.00 6.70
N ALA A 429 32.85 -10.67 7.84
CA ALA A 429 31.84 -11.57 8.40
C ALA A 429 30.54 -10.83 8.67
N LYS A 430 29.43 -11.45 8.30
CA LYS A 430 28.09 -10.92 8.49
C LYS A 430 27.83 -10.65 9.97
N GLU A 431 27.77 -9.38 10.38
CA GLU A 431 27.27 -9.04 11.69
C GLU A 431 25.79 -9.45 11.82
N ARG A 432 25.42 -9.95 13.02
CA ARG A 432 24.02 -10.23 13.31
C ARG A 432 23.25 -8.90 13.30
N GLU A 433 22.64 -8.62 12.16
CA GLU A 433 21.77 -7.45 12.02
C GLU A 433 20.61 -7.55 13.00
N SER A 434 20.55 -6.61 13.94
CA SER A 434 19.39 -6.43 14.80
C SER A 434 18.84 -5.03 14.59
N LEU A 435 17.51 -4.90 14.56
CA LEU A 435 16.87 -3.57 14.58
C LEU A 435 17.29 -2.77 15.82
N LEU A 436 17.71 -3.44 16.90
CA LEU A 436 18.33 -2.82 18.07
C LEU A 436 19.71 -2.22 17.75
N GLY A 437 20.48 -2.78 16.82
CA GLY A 437 21.72 -2.20 16.32
C GLY A 437 21.48 -0.91 15.54
N LEU A 438 20.42 -0.88 14.74
CA LEU A 438 19.95 0.35 14.06
C LEU A 438 19.56 1.45 15.07
N VAL A 439 18.84 1.11 16.12
CA VAL A 439 18.43 2.08 17.17
C VAL A 439 19.62 2.56 18.00
N ARG A 440 20.65 1.74 18.24
CA ARG A 440 21.87 2.14 18.94
C ARG A 440 22.75 3.10 18.14
N GLY A 441 22.65 3.05 16.83
CA GLY A 441 23.37 3.98 15.95
C GLY A 441 22.66 5.32 15.80
N LEU A 442 22.26 6.03 16.87
CA LEU A 442 21.62 7.36 16.82
C LEU A 442 22.33 8.39 15.90
N LYS A 443 23.55 8.09 15.46
CA LYS A 443 24.29 8.90 14.48
C LYS A 443 23.55 9.02 13.14
N PHE A 444 22.79 7.99 12.71
CA PHE A 444 22.04 8.05 11.44
C PHE A 444 20.91 9.10 11.46
N LEU A 445 20.39 9.42 12.67
CA LEU A 445 19.38 10.49 12.80
C LEU A 445 19.90 11.89 12.50
N ARG A 446 21.23 12.07 12.40
CA ARG A 446 21.88 13.34 12.02
C ARG A 446 22.19 13.43 10.53
N SER A 447 22.08 12.31 9.80
CA SER A 447 22.33 12.24 8.36
C SER A 447 21.03 12.37 7.59
N ARG A 448 21.07 13.02 6.45
CA ARG A 448 19.99 13.02 5.47
C ARG A 448 20.24 11.96 4.41
N PHE A 449 19.17 11.29 3.97
CA PHE A 449 19.22 10.16 3.07
C PHE A 449 18.64 10.46 1.68
N GLY A 450 18.41 11.74 1.37
CA GLY A 450 17.77 12.14 0.12
C GLY A 450 16.30 11.76 0.07
N LYS A 451 15.77 11.55 -1.13
CA LYS A 451 14.38 11.14 -1.33
C LYS A 451 14.20 9.64 -1.30
N VAL A 452 12.98 9.22 -0.99
CA VAL A 452 12.51 7.84 -1.10
C VAL A 452 11.36 7.78 -2.11
N TYR A 453 11.36 6.74 -2.94
CA TYR A 453 10.38 6.52 -3.99
C TYR A 453 9.59 5.26 -3.69
N VAL A 454 8.25 5.35 -3.71
CA VAL A 454 7.33 4.24 -3.49
C VAL A 454 6.35 4.21 -4.65
N ASN A 455 6.57 3.32 -5.61
CA ASN A 455 5.74 3.22 -6.80
C ASN A 455 4.93 1.93 -6.80
N PHE A 456 3.65 2.04 -7.13
CA PHE A 456 2.72 0.90 -7.22
C PHE A 456 2.63 0.41 -8.66
N GLY A 457 2.99 -0.87 -8.87
CA GLY A 457 2.90 -1.54 -10.16
C GLY A 457 1.46 -1.83 -10.57
N GLU A 458 1.32 -2.33 -11.80
CA GLU A 458 0.02 -2.77 -12.32
C GLU A 458 -0.51 -3.92 -11.45
N PRO A 459 -1.75 -3.80 -10.94
CA PRO A 459 -2.35 -4.86 -10.13
C PRO A 459 -2.55 -6.14 -10.94
N ILE A 460 -2.24 -7.29 -10.32
CA ILE A 460 -2.36 -8.62 -10.94
C ILE A 460 -3.53 -9.34 -10.28
N GLU A 461 -4.61 -9.53 -11.01
CA GLU A 461 -5.77 -10.29 -10.53
C GLU A 461 -5.50 -11.78 -10.62
N LEU A 462 -5.57 -12.50 -9.48
CA LEU A 462 -5.25 -13.92 -9.42
C LEU A 462 -6.27 -14.78 -10.20
N ALA A 463 -7.56 -14.42 -10.19
CA ALA A 463 -8.58 -15.19 -10.91
C ALA A 463 -8.32 -15.18 -12.42
N GLY A 464 -8.00 -14.02 -13.00
CA GLY A 464 -7.65 -13.92 -14.42
C GLY A 464 -6.43 -14.77 -14.78
N LEU A 465 -5.37 -14.73 -13.95
CA LEU A 465 -4.19 -15.58 -14.15
C LEU A 465 -4.51 -17.08 -14.07
N LEU A 466 -5.42 -17.47 -13.17
CA LEU A 466 -5.87 -18.85 -13.06
C LEU A 466 -6.72 -19.26 -14.26
N ASP A 467 -7.61 -18.40 -14.74
CA ASP A 467 -8.45 -18.63 -15.92
C ASP A 467 -7.60 -18.78 -17.20
N GLU A 468 -6.50 -17.99 -17.34
CA GLU A 468 -5.52 -18.13 -18.41
C GLU A 468 -4.78 -19.49 -18.35
N ALA A 469 -4.35 -19.90 -17.16
CA ALA A 469 -3.55 -21.11 -16.98
C ALA A 469 -4.39 -22.40 -16.98
N ARG A 470 -5.61 -22.35 -16.47
CA ARG A 470 -6.50 -23.49 -16.28
C ARG A 470 -7.97 -23.04 -16.20
N PRO A 471 -8.70 -22.94 -17.32
CA PRO A 471 -10.10 -22.45 -17.33
C PRO A 471 -11.03 -23.19 -16.36
N ASP A 472 -10.81 -24.50 -16.16
CA ASP A 472 -11.64 -25.35 -15.32
C ASP A 472 -11.18 -25.42 -13.84
N TRP A 473 -10.26 -24.54 -13.41
CA TRP A 473 -9.66 -24.60 -12.07
C TRP A 473 -10.68 -24.60 -10.92
N ARG A 474 -11.84 -23.94 -11.09
CA ARG A 474 -12.89 -23.89 -10.07
C ARG A 474 -13.55 -25.24 -9.86
N ALA A 475 -13.80 -25.98 -10.95
CA ALA A 475 -14.38 -27.31 -10.90
C ALA A 475 -13.39 -28.33 -10.32
N GLU A 476 -12.12 -28.28 -10.73
CA GLU A 476 -11.06 -29.14 -10.20
C GLU A 476 -10.81 -28.90 -8.70
N ALA A 477 -10.80 -27.64 -8.26
CA ALA A 477 -10.62 -27.28 -6.85
C ALA A 477 -11.78 -27.76 -5.96
N ALA A 478 -13.00 -27.85 -6.51
CA ALA A 478 -14.17 -28.37 -5.80
C ALA A 478 -14.17 -29.90 -5.71
N ALA A 479 -13.52 -30.59 -6.67
CA ALA A 479 -13.53 -32.05 -6.77
C ALA A 479 -12.48 -32.74 -5.89
N SER A 480 -11.42 -32.05 -5.46
CA SER A 480 -10.30 -32.65 -4.71
C SER A 480 -9.72 -31.70 -3.67
N ASP A 481 -9.47 -32.25 -2.47
CA ASP A 481 -8.70 -31.60 -1.41
C ASP A 481 -7.18 -31.68 -1.65
N GLU A 482 -6.74 -32.45 -2.64
CA GLU A 482 -5.35 -32.63 -2.98
C GLU A 482 -4.75 -31.39 -3.66
N ARG A 483 -3.44 -31.29 -3.61
CA ARG A 483 -2.68 -30.20 -4.21
C ARG A 483 -2.59 -30.41 -5.73
N PRO A 484 -3.28 -29.63 -6.59
CA PRO A 484 -3.16 -29.76 -8.02
C PRO A 484 -1.71 -29.46 -8.48
N ALA A 485 -1.14 -30.31 -9.31
CA ALA A 485 0.25 -30.16 -9.78
C ALA A 485 0.46 -28.85 -10.56
N TRP A 486 -0.55 -28.38 -11.30
CA TRP A 486 -0.52 -27.18 -12.11
C TRP A 486 -0.36 -25.89 -11.30
N VAL A 487 -0.74 -25.86 -10.01
CA VAL A 487 -0.60 -24.68 -9.12
C VAL A 487 0.86 -24.22 -9.03
N GLN A 488 1.83 -25.15 -9.14
CA GLN A 488 3.25 -24.77 -9.11
C GLN A 488 3.67 -23.93 -10.33
N GLY A 489 3.11 -24.24 -11.49
CA GLY A 489 3.30 -23.47 -12.72
C GLY A 489 2.79 -22.04 -12.57
N VAL A 490 1.54 -21.91 -12.10
CA VAL A 490 0.90 -20.61 -11.84
C VAL A 490 1.70 -19.78 -10.82
N VAL A 491 2.18 -20.40 -9.74
CA VAL A 491 3.00 -19.71 -8.72
C VAL A 491 4.31 -19.19 -9.29
N ARG A 492 4.95 -19.92 -10.20
CA ARG A 492 6.18 -19.45 -10.88
C ARG A 492 5.88 -18.28 -11.82
N ASP A 493 4.84 -18.40 -12.62
CA ASP A 493 4.43 -17.33 -13.54
C ASP A 493 4.03 -16.06 -12.77
N LEU A 494 3.21 -16.20 -11.73
CA LEU A 494 2.85 -15.09 -10.84
C LEU A 494 4.10 -14.42 -10.22
N GLY A 495 5.06 -15.21 -9.74
CA GLY A 495 6.31 -14.70 -9.20
C GLY A 495 7.10 -13.88 -10.23
N SER A 496 7.18 -14.36 -11.48
CA SER A 496 7.81 -13.63 -12.59
C SER A 496 7.08 -12.34 -12.93
N ARG A 497 5.74 -12.39 -13.07
CA ARG A 497 4.90 -11.19 -13.33
C ARG A 497 5.04 -10.14 -12.23
N ILE A 498 5.13 -10.56 -10.97
CA ILE A 498 5.35 -9.63 -9.85
C ILE A 498 6.72 -8.95 -9.96
N LEU A 499 7.79 -9.70 -10.21
CA LEU A 499 9.15 -9.13 -10.33
C LEU A 499 9.25 -8.17 -11.53
N THR A 500 8.69 -8.55 -12.67
CA THR A 500 8.59 -7.65 -13.84
C THR A 500 7.73 -6.43 -13.52
N GLY A 501 6.61 -6.61 -12.81
CA GLY A 501 5.74 -5.52 -12.37
C GLY A 501 6.42 -4.54 -11.40
N ILE A 502 7.33 -5.02 -10.55
CA ILE A 502 8.16 -4.15 -9.70
C ILE A 502 9.12 -3.32 -10.55
N ASN A 503 9.79 -3.94 -11.52
CA ASN A 503 10.73 -3.27 -12.41
C ASN A 503 10.02 -2.25 -13.33
N SER A 504 8.80 -2.55 -13.78
CA SER A 504 8.03 -1.67 -14.69
C SER A 504 7.65 -0.32 -14.08
N VAL A 505 7.81 -0.17 -12.78
CA VAL A 505 7.54 1.07 -12.04
C VAL A 505 8.77 1.59 -11.31
N ALA A 506 9.96 1.23 -11.76
CA ALA A 506 11.19 1.73 -11.17
C ALA A 506 11.30 3.26 -11.26
N ALA A 507 11.94 3.87 -10.26
CA ALA A 507 12.23 5.30 -10.25
C ALA A 507 13.69 5.55 -10.62
N VAL A 508 13.92 6.31 -11.67
CA VAL A 508 15.24 6.79 -12.08
C VAL A 508 15.51 8.10 -11.35
N ASN A 509 16.07 8.00 -10.16
CA ASN A 509 16.45 9.15 -9.36
C ASN A 509 17.84 9.69 -9.73
N PRO A 510 18.22 10.92 -9.29
CA PRO A 510 19.49 11.53 -9.64
C PRO A 510 20.71 10.67 -9.30
N VAL A 511 20.68 9.99 -8.14
CA VAL A 511 21.78 9.12 -7.69
C VAL A 511 21.95 7.90 -8.58
N ALA A 512 20.84 7.26 -8.98
CA ALA A 512 20.86 6.11 -9.87
C ALA A 512 21.37 6.48 -11.27
N LEU A 513 20.99 7.65 -11.78
CA LEU A 513 21.43 8.15 -13.08
C LEU A 513 22.92 8.49 -13.07
N LEU A 514 23.39 9.27 -12.08
CA LEU A 514 24.82 9.56 -11.88
C LEU A 514 25.64 8.28 -11.73
N ALA A 515 25.11 7.31 -10.99
CA ALA A 515 25.73 6.00 -10.83
C ALA A 515 25.88 5.27 -12.17
N THR A 516 24.86 5.32 -13.03
CA THR A 516 24.86 4.66 -14.33
C THR A 516 25.93 5.27 -15.24
N VAL A 517 26.00 6.58 -15.31
CA VAL A 517 26.98 7.28 -16.18
C VAL A 517 28.40 7.10 -15.63
N LEU A 518 28.64 7.44 -14.37
CA LEU A 518 30.01 7.51 -13.84
C LEU A 518 30.68 6.13 -13.65
N LEU A 519 29.92 5.08 -13.37
CA LEU A 519 30.46 3.74 -13.28
C LEU A 519 30.80 3.13 -14.65
N SER A 520 30.32 3.71 -15.75
CA SER A 520 30.67 3.33 -17.11
C SER A 520 31.92 4.07 -17.65
N THR A 521 32.37 5.12 -16.94
CA THR A 521 33.53 5.92 -17.37
C THR A 521 34.87 5.36 -16.85
N PRO A 522 35.97 5.50 -17.64
CA PRO A 522 37.31 5.15 -17.15
C PRO A 522 37.66 5.90 -15.85
N LYS A 523 38.24 5.19 -14.89
CA LYS A 523 38.62 5.77 -13.58
C LYS A 523 37.48 6.46 -12.83
N ARG A 524 36.22 6.29 -13.28
CA ARG A 524 34.99 6.92 -12.70
C ARG A 524 35.10 8.45 -12.61
N SER A 525 35.75 9.02 -13.62
CA SER A 525 35.99 10.46 -13.76
C SER A 525 35.70 10.90 -15.17
N ILE A 526 35.15 12.10 -15.35
CA ILE A 526 34.71 12.62 -16.63
C ILE A 526 34.78 14.16 -16.59
N LEU A 527 34.93 14.81 -17.75
CA LEU A 527 34.72 16.25 -17.86
C LEU A 527 33.27 16.61 -17.60
N GLU A 528 33.03 17.76 -16.97
CA GLU A 528 31.66 18.20 -16.67
C GLU A 528 30.79 18.31 -17.93
N THR A 529 31.37 18.85 -19.02
CA THR A 529 30.67 18.96 -20.32
C THR A 529 30.20 17.61 -20.86
N ASP A 530 31.06 16.59 -20.74
CA ASP A 530 30.74 15.25 -21.19
C ASP A 530 29.74 14.59 -20.24
N LEU A 531 29.84 14.83 -18.94
CA LEU A 531 28.88 14.34 -17.96
C LEU A 531 27.49 14.92 -18.20
N LEU A 532 27.38 16.21 -18.47
CA LEU A 532 26.12 16.86 -18.86
C LEU A 532 25.52 16.19 -20.08
N HIS A 533 26.29 16.05 -21.15
CA HIS A 533 25.83 15.42 -22.39
C HIS A 533 25.38 13.96 -22.16
N MET A 534 26.15 13.19 -21.38
CA MET A 534 25.79 11.81 -21.07
C MET A 534 24.50 11.70 -20.26
N ILE A 535 24.27 12.60 -19.31
CA ILE A 535 23.04 12.63 -18.51
C ILE A 535 21.86 12.99 -19.44
N GLU A 536 21.99 14.02 -20.29
CA GLU A 536 20.98 14.42 -21.24
C GLU A 536 20.61 13.27 -22.21
N LEU A 537 21.63 12.56 -22.72
CA LEU A 537 21.43 11.39 -23.58
C LEU A 537 20.64 10.28 -22.84
N HIS A 538 20.97 9.97 -21.60
CA HIS A 538 20.24 8.96 -20.83
C HIS A 538 18.80 9.39 -20.55
N LEU A 539 18.56 10.65 -20.21
CA LEU A 539 17.22 11.20 -20.02
C LEU A 539 16.40 11.11 -21.31
N ALA A 540 16.99 11.50 -22.44
CA ALA A 540 16.35 11.43 -23.76
C ALA A 540 16.02 9.98 -24.17
N LEU A 541 16.91 9.01 -23.87
CA LEU A 541 16.67 7.59 -24.11
C LEU A 541 15.52 7.05 -23.25
N ILE A 542 15.44 7.44 -21.97
CA ILE A 542 14.37 7.02 -21.07
C ILE A 542 13.03 7.61 -21.52
N GLU A 543 13.00 8.85 -21.96
CA GLU A 543 11.81 9.53 -22.45
C GLU A 543 11.36 9.02 -23.82
N GLY A 544 12.30 8.90 -24.77
CA GLY A 544 12.00 8.50 -26.15
C GLY A 544 11.71 7.02 -26.35
N ALA A 545 12.28 6.15 -25.47
CA ALA A 545 12.08 4.71 -25.50
C ALA A 545 11.89 4.15 -24.09
N PRO A 546 10.80 4.52 -23.40
CA PRO A 546 10.58 4.10 -22.03
C PRO A 546 10.47 2.59 -21.92
N TYR A 547 11.12 2.02 -20.91
CA TYR A 547 11.02 0.59 -20.57
C TYR A 547 9.56 0.16 -20.32
N GLY A 548 8.76 1.05 -19.74
CA GLY A 548 7.33 0.86 -19.52
C GLY A 548 6.67 2.17 -19.05
N PRO A 549 5.35 2.28 -19.19
CA PRO A 549 4.62 3.53 -18.90
C PRO A 549 4.59 3.89 -17.40
N GLY A 550 5.09 3.02 -16.55
CA GLY A 550 5.14 3.23 -15.10
C GLY A 550 6.51 3.69 -14.59
N VAL A 551 7.54 3.72 -15.42
CA VAL A 551 8.86 4.22 -15.00
C VAL A 551 8.75 5.72 -14.72
N THR A 552 9.21 6.13 -13.53
CA THR A 552 9.30 7.54 -13.16
C THR A 552 10.74 8.02 -13.28
N CYS A 553 10.93 9.25 -13.74
CA CYS A 553 12.24 9.87 -13.86
C CYS A 553 12.28 11.18 -13.06
N SER A 554 13.47 11.56 -12.63
CA SER A 554 13.69 12.87 -12.00
C SER A 554 13.36 14.00 -12.97
N GLU A 555 12.66 15.03 -12.48
CA GLU A 555 12.34 16.25 -13.23
C GLU A 555 13.51 17.25 -13.29
N LEU A 556 14.62 16.92 -12.63
CA LEU A 556 15.81 17.77 -12.60
C LEU A 556 16.52 17.77 -13.96
N THR A 557 17.00 18.93 -14.37
CA THR A 557 17.88 19.05 -15.54
C THR A 557 19.25 18.41 -15.27
N ALA A 558 20.00 18.08 -16.33
CA ALA A 558 21.33 17.50 -16.19
C ALA A 558 22.27 18.31 -15.27
N ARG A 559 22.22 19.64 -15.36
CA ARG A 559 22.97 20.54 -14.49
C ARG A 559 22.53 20.38 -13.02
N GLN A 560 21.24 20.42 -12.77
CA GLN A 560 20.68 20.26 -11.43
C GLN A 560 21.00 18.88 -10.82
N ILE A 561 21.07 17.83 -11.66
CA ILE A 561 21.45 16.46 -11.21
C ILE A 561 22.91 16.45 -10.75
N ILE A 562 23.82 17.13 -11.45
CA ILE A 562 25.23 17.25 -11.03
C ILE A 562 25.33 18.03 -9.73
N ASP A 563 24.71 19.20 -9.65
CA ASP A 563 24.69 20.05 -8.45
C ASP A 563 24.12 19.28 -7.24
N TYR A 564 23.04 18.52 -7.47
CA TYR A 564 22.47 17.63 -6.45
C TYR A 564 23.47 16.57 -5.99
N GLY A 565 24.18 15.93 -6.90
CA GLY A 565 25.18 14.91 -6.58
C GLY A 565 26.34 15.48 -5.75
N GLU A 566 26.77 16.70 -6.02
CA GLU A 566 27.80 17.41 -5.24
C GLU A 566 27.28 17.76 -3.83
N GLN A 567 26.11 18.36 -3.71
CA GLN A 567 25.48 18.71 -2.43
C GLN A 567 25.19 17.45 -1.58
N PHE A 568 24.86 16.36 -2.22
CA PHE A 568 24.62 15.06 -1.58
C PHE A 568 25.91 14.37 -1.13
N GLY A 569 27.09 14.94 -1.52
CA GLY A 569 28.41 14.41 -1.19
C GLY A 569 28.75 13.13 -1.96
N LEU A 570 28.12 12.89 -3.10
CA LEU A 570 28.38 11.77 -3.99
C LEU A 570 29.53 12.07 -4.95
N LEU A 571 29.56 13.29 -5.46
CA LEU A 571 30.50 13.77 -6.45
C LEU A 571 31.57 14.66 -5.82
N GLN A 572 32.74 14.65 -6.45
CA GLN A 572 33.82 15.62 -6.20
C GLN A 572 34.17 16.33 -7.50
N ARG A 573 34.54 17.59 -7.39
CA ARG A 573 34.93 18.47 -8.48
C ARG A 573 36.34 18.94 -8.30
N ARG A 574 37.10 19.01 -9.39
CA ARG A 574 38.39 19.69 -9.48
C ARG A 574 38.36 20.64 -10.66
N THR A 575 38.52 21.90 -10.38
CA THR A 575 38.61 22.93 -11.43
C THR A 575 39.93 22.79 -12.19
N HIS A 576 39.87 22.82 -13.50
CA HIS A 576 41.01 22.73 -14.38
C HIS A 576 40.84 23.70 -15.59
N LYS A 577 41.98 24.20 -16.14
CA LYS A 577 41.95 25.16 -17.25
C LYS A 577 41.27 24.64 -18.52
N LEU A 578 41.25 23.34 -18.74
CA LEU A 578 40.60 22.66 -19.89
C LEU A 578 39.17 22.19 -19.61
N GLY A 579 38.60 22.57 -18.47
CA GLY A 579 37.26 22.14 -18.03
C GLY A 579 37.32 21.40 -16.69
N ASP A 580 36.24 21.50 -15.93
CA ASP A 580 36.15 20.89 -14.63
C ASP A 580 36.03 19.35 -14.75
N ILE A 581 36.75 18.65 -13.86
CA ILE A 581 36.72 17.19 -13.77
C ILE A 581 35.83 16.79 -12.60
N ILE A 582 34.88 15.92 -12.85
CA ILE A 582 33.96 15.36 -11.87
C ILE A 582 34.25 13.87 -11.71
N TRP A 583 34.27 13.38 -10.47
CA TRP A 583 34.50 11.96 -10.20
C TRP A 583 33.75 11.46 -8.97
N LEU A 584 33.60 10.13 -8.90
CA LEU A 584 33.14 9.40 -7.72
C LEU A 584 34.29 9.08 -6.79
N GLN A 585 34.08 9.25 -5.49
CA GLN A 585 35.03 8.72 -4.49
C GLN A 585 35.09 7.18 -4.57
N GLU A 586 36.27 6.61 -4.41
CA GLU A 586 36.49 5.16 -4.52
C GLU A 586 35.63 4.35 -3.55
N ARG A 587 35.55 4.78 -2.29
CA ARG A 587 34.68 4.15 -1.27
C ARG A 587 33.19 4.21 -1.63
N SER A 588 32.77 5.29 -2.26
CA SER A 588 31.39 5.46 -2.69
C SER A 588 31.02 4.59 -3.90
N ALA A 589 31.99 4.25 -4.76
CA ALA A 589 31.73 3.54 -6.01
C ALA A 589 31.09 2.16 -5.81
N ILE A 590 31.46 1.42 -4.76
CA ILE A 590 30.85 0.12 -4.44
C ILE A 590 29.40 0.32 -4.04
N LEU A 591 29.11 1.30 -3.18
CA LEU A 591 27.76 1.59 -2.72
C LEU A 591 26.91 2.13 -3.85
N VAL A 592 27.47 2.96 -4.73
CA VAL A 592 26.78 3.56 -5.87
C VAL A 592 26.41 2.52 -6.92
N SER A 593 27.17 1.42 -7.04
CA SER A 593 26.81 0.31 -7.92
C SER A 593 25.46 -0.34 -7.55
N TYR A 594 25.09 -0.26 -6.27
CA TYR A 594 23.76 -0.68 -5.80
C TYR A 594 22.65 0.13 -6.47
N PHE A 595 22.80 1.46 -6.54
CA PHE A 595 21.78 2.36 -7.11
C PHE A 595 21.71 2.23 -8.63
N ARG A 596 22.85 2.07 -9.34
CA ARG A 596 22.85 1.70 -10.75
C ARG A 596 22.06 0.43 -11.01
N ASN A 597 22.28 -0.60 -10.20
CA ASN A 597 21.61 -1.89 -10.38
C ASN A 597 20.10 -1.83 -10.13
N ASN A 598 19.60 -0.81 -9.44
CA ASN A 598 18.16 -0.60 -9.29
C ASN A 598 17.45 -0.28 -10.60
N VAL A 599 18.17 0.33 -11.56
CA VAL A 599 17.64 0.82 -12.84
C VAL A 599 18.33 0.19 -14.05
N ALA A 600 19.25 -0.75 -13.85
CA ALA A 600 20.02 -1.38 -14.94
C ALA A 600 19.14 -2.05 -16.01
N HIS A 601 17.97 -2.57 -15.62
CA HIS A 601 17.01 -3.18 -16.55
C HIS A 601 16.45 -2.17 -17.55
N ILE A 602 16.30 -0.90 -17.19
CA ILE A 602 15.79 0.17 -18.06
C ILE A 602 16.75 0.41 -19.23
N MET A 603 18.05 0.35 -18.96
CA MET A 603 19.09 0.56 -19.98
C MET A 603 19.54 -0.74 -20.67
N ALA A 604 18.96 -1.89 -20.34
CA ALA A 604 19.41 -3.18 -20.88
C ALA A 604 19.28 -3.27 -22.41
N LEU A 605 18.12 -2.91 -22.95
CA LEU A 605 17.89 -2.93 -24.39
C LEU A 605 18.65 -1.82 -25.14
N PRO A 606 18.60 -0.55 -24.74
CA PRO A 606 19.42 0.50 -25.33
C PRO A 606 20.92 0.14 -25.34
N SER A 607 21.46 -0.38 -24.24
CA SER A 607 22.84 -0.79 -24.15
C SER A 607 23.17 -1.96 -25.09
N LEU A 608 22.29 -2.95 -25.21
CA LEU A 608 22.46 -4.09 -26.13
C LEU A 608 22.50 -3.60 -27.58
N LEU A 609 21.62 -2.68 -27.95
CA LEU A 609 21.61 -2.06 -29.27
C LEU A 609 22.90 -1.27 -29.53
N ALA A 610 23.33 -0.44 -28.59
CA ALA A 610 24.58 0.31 -28.70
C ALA A 610 25.80 -0.61 -28.88
N CYS A 611 25.87 -1.71 -28.13
CA CYS A 611 26.93 -2.71 -28.28
C CYS A 611 26.95 -3.36 -29.68
N ALA A 612 25.78 -3.55 -30.32
CA ALA A 612 25.73 -4.12 -31.65
C ALA A 612 26.36 -3.19 -32.71
N PHE A 613 26.34 -1.87 -32.49
CA PHE A 613 26.92 -0.87 -33.39
C PHE A 613 28.36 -0.46 -33.06
N PHE A 614 28.98 -1.05 -32.01
CA PHE A 614 30.29 -0.62 -31.53
C PHE A 614 31.38 -0.60 -32.62
N ASP A 615 31.46 -1.68 -33.42
CA ASP A 615 32.44 -1.81 -34.49
C ASP A 615 31.83 -1.65 -35.91
N ARG A 616 30.55 -1.38 -36.00
CA ARG A 616 29.81 -1.34 -37.28
C ARG A 616 28.81 -0.20 -37.26
N PRO A 617 29.08 0.91 -38.02
CA PRO A 617 28.19 2.05 -38.01
C PRO A 617 26.83 1.77 -38.69
N GLU A 618 26.76 0.73 -39.50
CA GLU A 618 25.55 0.31 -40.20
C GLU A 618 25.34 -1.20 -40.02
N LEU A 619 24.12 -1.59 -39.69
CA LEU A 619 23.70 -2.96 -39.55
C LEU A 619 22.35 -3.20 -40.23
N PRO A 620 22.19 -4.27 -41.02
CA PRO A 620 20.87 -4.69 -41.49
C PRO A 620 19.93 -4.96 -40.30
N VAL A 621 18.68 -4.53 -40.42
CA VAL A 621 17.67 -4.71 -39.34
C VAL A 621 17.49 -6.19 -38.99
N ALA A 622 17.63 -7.09 -39.98
CA ALA A 622 17.53 -8.53 -39.75
C ALA A 622 18.65 -9.05 -38.83
N ASP A 623 19.89 -8.60 -39.01
CA ASP A 623 21.05 -9.00 -38.22
C ASP A 623 20.95 -8.45 -36.79
N LEU A 624 20.48 -7.18 -36.67
CA LEU A 624 20.22 -6.57 -35.35
C LEU A 624 19.15 -7.35 -34.59
N LYS A 625 18.00 -7.65 -35.23
CA LYS A 625 16.95 -8.49 -34.64
C LYS A 625 17.46 -9.86 -34.27
N GLY A 626 18.29 -10.49 -35.10
CA GLY A 626 18.92 -11.78 -34.83
C GLY A 626 19.85 -11.75 -33.59
N THR A 627 20.63 -10.67 -33.43
CA THR A 627 21.50 -10.46 -32.27
C THR A 627 20.68 -10.25 -31.01
N VAL A 628 19.69 -9.37 -31.06
CA VAL A 628 18.79 -9.11 -29.92
C VAL A 628 18.05 -10.39 -29.51
N SER A 629 17.49 -11.14 -30.45
CA SER A 629 16.75 -12.38 -30.15
C SER A 629 17.61 -13.46 -29.48
N ARG A 630 18.91 -13.49 -29.75
CA ARG A 630 19.86 -14.43 -29.11
C ARG A 630 20.27 -14.01 -27.72
N VAL A 631 20.47 -12.72 -27.47
CA VAL A 631 21.06 -12.21 -26.21
C VAL A 631 19.99 -11.80 -25.22
N TYR A 632 18.90 -11.18 -25.67
CA TYR A 632 17.84 -10.63 -24.82
C TYR A 632 17.19 -11.63 -23.86
N PRO A 633 16.97 -12.92 -24.21
CA PRO A 633 16.44 -13.90 -23.26
C PRO A 633 17.28 -14.08 -21.99
N TYR A 634 18.61 -13.94 -22.11
CA TYR A 634 19.53 -14.02 -20.94
C TYR A 634 19.38 -12.76 -20.06
N LEU A 635 19.35 -11.57 -20.68
CA LEU A 635 19.10 -10.33 -19.96
C LEU A 635 17.74 -10.35 -19.26
N ARG A 636 16.71 -10.84 -19.95
CA ARG A 636 15.36 -10.99 -19.41
C ARG A 636 15.34 -11.90 -18.17
N SER A 637 16.02 -13.03 -18.23
CA SER A 637 16.09 -13.97 -17.11
C SER A 637 16.85 -13.40 -15.91
N GLU A 638 17.93 -12.65 -16.15
CA GLU A 638 18.80 -12.09 -15.10
C GLU A 638 18.22 -10.83 -14.45
N LEU A 639 17.52 -10.01 -15.23
CA LEU A 639 17.04 -8.70 -14.81
C LEU A 639 15.54 -8.64 -14.55
N PHE A 640 14.79 -9.71 -14.82
CA PHE A 640 13.31 -9.77 -14.71
C PHE A 640 12.62 -8.68 -15.53
N ILE A 641 12.96 -8.63 -16.84
CA ILE A 641 12.43 -7.68 -17.82
C ILE A 641 11.14 -8.22 -18.43
#